data_21b6cd01ee5470c2022322293719edd6
#
_entry.id   21b6cd01ee5470c2022322293719edd6
#
_cell.length_a   1.000
_cell.length_b   1.000
_cell.length_c   1.000
_cell.angle_alpha   90.00
_cell.angle_beta   90.00
_cell.angle_gamma   90.00
#
_symmetry.space_group_name_H-M   'P 1'
#
loop_
_entity.id
_entity.type
_entity.pdbx_description
1 polymer ?
#
loop_
_entity_poly.entity_id
_entity_poly.type
_entity_poly.pdbx_seq_one_letter_code
_entity_poly.pdbx_strand_id
1 'polypeptide(L)'
;MFTKKYFSATEEGFEEFLTSIKEKIDLHFQVELSRNGGSKRNRMLNPWITGGIIASVHKKCYLYTIWKKSCNKRTPLGAEALYDAYKDYRKILRDTIKCAKKVYYSMKFELASGNIKKTWDLINELRGKKKTDIRASFIVDGNLVTERREIANGFNLFFSSVAKKLNLKVQSSRPIQSTNDSNANDMKFSKYLKGQKRITDTVYLDPCDEYEILEIIKKLDNGKASDISVTVLKRSSNLLSMHLTEFFNLFMERGVFPNILKTGCITPVFKKGDSRFFDNYRPVSTLPIFGKIFEKLIYNRIYSFLSRMDVIYDQQFGFRKRHSTCHAINFSVNKVLSEIEQGNHVLGIFIDLSKAFDTLDHSKLLSKLEYYGIRGIAQNILRSYLIGRDQLTNFQKVSSEKCKVEYGVPQGSVLGPLLFLLYINDIINSSTKGEFVLFADDTNIFVSGCTEREAYSHANIVLNNVNDYMEANQLHINTSKCCYIHFQPDLSRTKQTCARARPYDRECKLLLNKCQLKKVQSTKFLGVIIDQGLTWEAQIDHLEKKLNSCIVMIKRIKKSIPKSEYLKLYNALFMSHLSYCISCWGGVPNYKLNKIFSIQKRCIRLLFGETPSYDHSEFYETCARARTITDHYAEKNFALEPTKPLFNKHKILNLQNLYIYHIFMETFKVLKFRSPLSIRNLLSFLPKSDKMRLKVPLVKLNKTKHNFVSKSVEKWNDTSPEVFDKCIPTSTGLLIPGSAKDSDLAASIGIIKGRLKNLLLSQQSSGDPSTW
;
A
#
# COMPACT_ATOMS: atom_id res chain seq x y z
N MET A 1 -11.58 -27.06 -30.01
CA MET A 1 -12.80 -26.29 -30.37
C MET A 1 -12.53 -24.91 -31.00
N PHE A 2 -11.29 -24.39 -30.98
CA PHE A 2 -10.90 -23.19 -31.69
C PHE A 2 -10.20 -23.47 -33.05
N THR A 3 -10.20 -24.71 -33.50
CA THR A 3 -9.54 -25.13 -34.72
C THR A 3 -10.33 -24.69 -35.95
N LYS A 4 -9.74 -23.76 -36.74
CA LYS A 4 -10.08 -23.41 -38.13
C LYS A 4 -11.09 -22.32 -38.41
N LYS A 5 -11.39 -21.35 -37.48
CA LYS A 5 -11.95 -20.08 -37.94
C LYS A 5 -10.81 -19.11 -38.13
N TYR A 6 -10.43 -18.77 -39.36
CA TYR A 6 -9.50 -17.69 -39.66
C TYR A 6 -10.28 -16.37 -39.48
N PHE A 7 -9.84 -15.53 -38.55
CA PHE A 7 -10.36 -14.17 -38.39
C PHE A 7 -9.54 -13.25 -39.29
N SER A 8 -10.20 -12.31 -39.95
CA SER A 8 -9.47 -11.29 -40.73
C SER A 8 -8.57 -10.47 -39.80
N ALA A 9 -7.36 -10.15 -40.26
CA ALA A 9 -6.43 -9.28 -39.53
C ALA A 9 -6.89 -7.79 -39.61
N THR A 10 -8.04 -7.50 -39.00
CA THR A 10 -8.68 -6.18 -38.93
C THR A 10 -9.25 -5.93 -37.53
N GLU A 11 -9.73 -4.72 -37.26
CA GLU A 11 -10.39 -4.40 -35.98
C GLU A 11 -11.72 -5.19 -35.88
N GLU A 12 -12.47 -5.31 -36.99
CA GLU A 12 -13.70 -6.11 -37.04
C GLU A 12 -13.43 -7.59 -36.77
N GLY A 13 -12.37 -8.15 -37.37
CA GLY A 13 -11.96 -9.54 -37.10
C GLY A 13 -11.58 -9.79 -35.65
N PHE A 14 -10.99 -8.81 -35.00
CA PHE A 14 -10.69 -8.87 -33.57
C PHE A 14 -11.96 -8.79 -32.72
N GLU A 15 -12.92 -7.95 -33.07
CA GLU A 15 -14.22 -7.87 -32.38
C GLU A 15 -15.00 -9.20 -32.52
N GLU A 16 -15.01 -9.79 -33.72
CA GLU A 16 -15.60 -11.11 -33.95
C GLU A 16 -14.91 -12.20 -33.10
N PHE A 17 -13.60 -12.20 -33.05
CA PHE A 17 -12.80 -13.08 -32.21
C PHE A 17 -13.17 -12.96 -30.73
N LEU A 18 -13.23 -11.74 -30.19
CA LEU A 18 -13.60 -11.50 -28.79
C LEU A 18 -15.04 -11.91 -28.48
N THR A 19 -15.95 -11.65 -29.40
CA THR A 19 -17.37 -12.03 -29.26
C THR A 19 -17.50 -13.56 -29.25
N SER A 20 -16.84 -14.26 -30.14
CA SER A 20 -16.80 -15.73 -30.17
C SER A 20 -16.23 -16.33 -28.86
N ILE A 21 -15.20 -15.71 -28.28
CA ILE A 21 -14.67 -16.15 -26.98
C ILE A 21 -15.71 -15.96 -25.86
N LYS A 22 -16.37 -14.82 -25.79
CA LYS A 22 -17.39 -14.53 -24.77
C LYS A 22 -18.58 -15.48 -24.89
N GLU A 23 -19.11 -15.67 -26.06
CA GLU A 23 -20.21 -16.62 -26.31
C GLU A 23 -19.86 -18.05 -25.86
N LYS A 24 -18.65 -18.52 -26.19
CA LYS A 24 -18.19 -19.85 -25.76
C LYS A 24 -17.99 -19.95 -24.26
N ILE A 25 -17.51 -18.89 -23.62
CA ILE A 25 -17.39 -18.84 -22.16
C ILE A 25 -18.77 -18.87 -21.52
N ASP A 26 -19.71 -18.07 -22.01
CA ASP A 26 -21.08 -18.03 -21.49
C ASP A 26 -21.81 -19.37 -21.70
N LEU A 27 -21.58 -20.04 -22.83
CA LEU A 27 -22.16 -21.35 -23.12
C LEU A 27 -21.63 -22.49 -22.23
N HIS A 28 -20.31 -22.51 -21.98
CA HIS A 28 -19.66 -23.62 -21.28
C HIS A 28 -19.40 -23.38 -19.78
N PHE A 29 -19.42 -22.13 -19.36
CA PHE A 29 -19.16 -21.71 -17.99
C PHE A 29 -20.32 -20.90 -17.41
N GLN A 30 -21.59 -21.27 -17.75
CA GLN A 30 -22.74 -20.74 -17.07
C GLN A 30 -22.54 -20.97 -15.58
N VAL A 31 -22.17 -19.90 -14.87
CA VAL A 31 -22.27 -19.90 -13.42
C VAL A 31 -23.75 -20.04 -13.15
N GLU A 32 -24.19 -21.20 -12.66
CA GLU A 32 -25.47 -21.34 -12.01
C GLU A 32 -25.52 -20.25 -10.92
N LEU A 33 -26.08 -19.13 -11.27
CA LEU A 33 -26.57 -18.20 -10.28
C LEU A 33 -27.60 -19.01 -9.51
N SER A 34 -27.16 -19.63 -8.39
CA SER A 34 -28.08 -20.23 -7.45
C SER A 34 -29.14 -19.15 -7.20
N ARG A 35 -30.29 -19.35 -7.81
CA ARG A 35 -31.50 -18.63 -7.49
C ARG A 35 -31.79 -18.98 -6.04
N ASN A 36 -31.19 -18.23 -5.12
CA ASN A 36 -31.72 -18.18 -3.77
C ASN A 36 -33.12 -17.59 -3.88
N GLY A 37 -34.02 -18.51 -4.21
CA GLY A 37 -35.47 -18.27 -4.18
C GLY A 37 -35.77 -17.68 -2.84
N GLY A 38 -36.55 -16.60 -2.85
CA GLY A 38 -37.02 -15.89 -1.68
C GLY A 38 -37.60 -16.84 -0.65
N SER A 39 -36.79 -17.20 0.33
CA SER A 39 -37.23 -17.83 1.56
C SER A 39 -37.34 -16.75 2.63
N LYS A 40 -38.49 -16.71 3.22
CA LYS A 40 -38.92 -15.92 4.39
C LYS A 40 -37.72 -15.59 5.28
N ARG A 41 -37.72 -14.38 5.88
CA ARG A 41 -36.78 -13.86 6.88
C ARG A 41 -36.53 -14.86 8.03
N ASN A 42 -35.84 -15.95 7.75
CA ASN A 42 -35.20 -16.75 8.77
C ASN A 42 -34.02 -15.91 9.27
N ARG A 43 -34.05 -15.53 10.54
CA ARG A 43 -32.86 -15.03 11.24
C ARG A 43 -31.75 -15.98 10.88
N MET A 44 -30.74 -15.51 10.12
CA MET A 44 -29.61 -16.33 9.72
C MET A 44 -28.92 -16.83 11.01
N LEU A 45 -29.21 -18.06 11.38
CA LEU A 45 -28.48 -18.75 12.44
C LEU A 45 -27.03 -18.88 12.00
N ASN A 46 -26.12 -18.63 12.92
CA ASN A 46 -24.70 -18.82 12.61
C ASN A 46 -24.46 -20.25 12.14
N PRO A 47 -23.64 -20.48 11.09
CA PRO A 47 -23.50 -21.79 10.45
C PRO A 47 -23.03 -22.92 11.35
N TRP A 48 -22.43 -22.62 12.52
CA TRP A 48 -21.99 -23.62 13.50
C TRP A 48 -23.08 -24.00 14.50
N ILE A 49 -24.27 -23.44 14.42
CA ILE A 49 -25.41 -23.76 15.29
C ILE A 49 -26.20 -24.89 14.64
N THR A 50 -26.01 -26.08 15.17
CA THR A 50 -26.73 -27.30 14.74
C THR A 50 -28.09 -27.42 15.37
N GLY A 51 -28.97 -28.27 14.85
CA GLY A 51 -30.30 -28.57 15.43
C GLY A 51 -30.22 -29.03 16.89
N GLY A 52 -29.19 -29.82 17.26
CA GLY A 52 -28.93 -30.24 18.63
C GLY A 52 -28.58 -29.08 19.56
N ILE A 53 -27.82 -28.07 19.08
CA ILE A 53 -27.53 -26.88 19.87
C ILE A 53 -28.83 -26.06 20.08
N ILE A 54 -29.71 -25.96 19.09
CA ILE A 54 -31.00 -25.28 19.20
C ILE A 54 -31.85 -25.98 20.26
N ALA A 55 -32.01 -27.32 20.20
CA ALA A 55 -32.72 -28.09 21.20
C ALA A 55 -32.14 -27.87 22.62
N SER A 56 -30.81 -27.84 22.75
CA SER A 56 -30.13 -27.56 24.02
C SER A 56 -30.40 -26.12 24.52
N VAL A 57 -30.53 -25.15 23.64
CA VAL A 57 -30.91 -23.77 24.00
C VAL A 57 -32.33 -23.76 24.55
N HIS A 58 -33.28 -24.49 23.94
CA HIS A 58 -34.64 -24.61 24.43
C HIS A 58 -34.68 -25.28 25.82
N LYS A 59 -33.95 -26.38 26.01
CA LYS A 59 -33.83 -27.04 27.33
C LYS A 59 -33.23 -26.13 28.40
N LYS A 60 -32.23 -25.33 28.07
CA LYS A 60 -31.69 -24.30 29.00
C LYS A 60 -32.75 -23.28 29.38
N CYS A 61 -33.56 -22.79 28.42
CA CYS A 61 -34.66 -21.85 28.70
C CYS A 61 -35.71 -22.50 29.57
N TYR A 62 -36.07 -23.75 29.34
CA TYR A 62 -36.98 -24.52 30.15
C TYR A 62 -36.51 -24.64 31.60
N LEU A 63 -35.25 -25.04 31.82
CA LEU A 63 -34.65 -25.13 33.18
C LEU A 63 -34.68 -23.76 33.89
N TYR A 64 -34.39 -22.67 33.18
CA TYR A 64 -34.52 -21.31 33.72
C TYR A 64 -35.93 -20.98 34.15
N THR A 65 -36.92 -21.35 33.35
CA THR A 65 -38.34 -21.07 33.63
C THR A 65 -38.82 -21.83 34.83
N ILE A 66 -38.46 -23.10 34.97
CA ILE A 66 -38.80 -23.95 36.18
C ILE A 66 -38.16 -23.35 37.43
N TRP A 67 -36.86 -23.04 37.39
CA TRP A 67 -36.20 -22.40 38.52
C TRP A 67 -36.90 -21.09 38.91
N LYS A 68 -37.20 -20.22 37.96
CA LYS A 68 -37.90 -18.94 38.22
C LYS A 68 -39.30 -19.14 38.82
N LYS A 69 -40.02 -20.15 38.34
CA LYS A 69 -41.34 -20.51 38.92
C LYS A 69 -41.23 -21.06 40.33
N SER A 70 -40.17 -21.82 40.64
CA SER A 70 -39.89 -22.35 41.97
C SER A 70 -39.56 -21.23 42.97
N CYS A 71 -38.83 -20.21 42.58
CA CYS A 71 -38.50 -19.05 43.42
C CYS A 71 -39.78 -18.24 43.82
N ASN A 72 -40.83 -18.28 43.02
CA ASN A 72 -42.09 -17.55 43.29
C ASN A 72 -43.09 -18.33 44.14
N LYS A 73 -42.79 -19.55 44.60
CA LYS A 73 -43.61 -20.33 45.51
C LYS A 73 -43.28 -19.97 46.98
N ARG A 74 -44.34 -20.01 47.88
CA ARG A 74 -44.21 -19.67 49.31
C ARG A 74 -43.23 -20.54 50.12
N THR A 75 -42.85 -21.71 49.61
CA THR A 75 -41.83 -22.60 50.16
C THR A 75 -40.83 -22.97 49.07
N PRO A 76 -39.60 -22.45 49.10
CA PRO A 76 -38.60 -22.65 48.04
C PRO A 76 -37.83 -23.96 48.12
N LEU A 77 -38.43 -25.04 48.69
CA LEU A 77 -37.74 -26.35 48.73
C LEU A 77 -37.39 -26.80 47.31
N GLY A 78 -36.06 -27.01 47.06
CA GLY A 78 -35.53 -27.44 45.76
C GLY A 78 -35.18 -26.34 44.76
N ALA A 79 -35.38 -25.05 45.10
CA ALA A 79 -35.04 -23.95 44.19
C ALA A 79 -33.53 -23.84 43.92
N GLU A 80 -32.71 -24.18 44.90
CA GLU A 80 -31.22 -24.16 44.84
C GLU A 80 -30.71 -25.26 43.89
N ALA A 81 -31.24 -26.50 44.04
CA ALA A 81 -30.87 -27.61 43.15
C ALA A 81 -31.30 -27.33 41.67
N LEU A 82 -32.45 -26.68 41.45
CA LEU A 82 -32.88 -26.28 40.12
C LEU A 82 -32.00 -25.15 39.51
N TYR A 83 -31.51 -24.26 40.37
CA TYR A 83 -30.56 -23.23 39.95
C TYR A 83 -29.23 -23.83 39.55
N ASP A 84 -28.67 -24.76 40.36
CA ASP A 84 -27.42 -25.43 40.05
C ASP A 84 -27.54 -26.26 38.76
N ALA A 85 -28.60 -26.99 38.54
CA ALA A 85 -28.88 -27.70 37.30
C ALA A 85 -28.92 -26.75 36.08
N TYR A 86 -29.58 -25.59 36.22
CA TYR A 86 -29.55 -24.55 35.17
C TYR A 86 -28.17 -24.00 34.93
N LYS A 87 -27.39 -23.69 35.97
CA LYS A 87 -26.07 -23.13 35.92
C LYS A 87 -25.09 -24.07 35.22
N ASP A 88 -25.12 -25.35 35.58
CA ASP A 88 -24.27 -26.38 34.97
C ASP A 88 -24.63 -26.64 33.53
N TYR A 89 -25.93 -26.77 33.23
CA TYR A 89 -26.38 -26.92 31.85
C TYR A 89 -26.00 -25.70 30.99
N ARG A 90 -26.11 -24.50 31.52
CA ARG A 90 -25.67 -23.27 30.84
C ARG A 90 -24.18 -23.28 30.60
N LYS A 91 -23.36 -23.79 31.52
CA LYS A 91 -21.90 -23.92 31.36
C LYS A 91 -21.57 -24.90 30.23
N ILE A 92 -22.16 -26.10 30.26
CA ILE A 92 -21.96 -27.14 29.23
C ILE A 92 -22.38 -26.63 27.87
N LEU A 93 -23.57 -26.06 27.75
CA LEU A 93 -24.06 -25.50 26.48
C LEU A 93 -23.14 -24.41 25.92
N ARG A 94 -22.64 -23.51 26.77
CA ARG A 94 -21.70 -22.47 26.37
C ARG A 94 -20.41 -23.05 25.82
N ASP A 95 -19.90 -24.11 26.43
CA ASP A 95 -18.65 -24.75 26.02
C ASP A 95 -18.87 -25.60 24.75
N THR A 96 -20.03 -26.25 24.60
CA THR A 96 -20.45 -26.91 23.35
C THR A 96 -20.53 -25.95 22.19
N ILE A 97 -21.14 -24.79 22.36
CA ILE A 97 -21.22 -23.75 21.31
C ILE A 97 -19.81 -23.26 20.93
N LYS A 98 -18.90 -23.07 21.92
CA LYS A 98 -17.51 -22.68 21.62
C LYS A 98 -16.78 -23.77 20.83
N CYS A 99 -16.98 -25.04 21.18
CA CYS A 99 -16.39 -26.17 20.50
C CYS A 99 -16.90 -26.26 19.05
N ALA A 100 -18.22 -26.20 18.84
CA ALA A 100 -18.83 -26.21 17.51
C ALA A 100 -18.30 -25.07 16.61
N LYS A 101 -18.20 -23.87 17.17
CA LYS A 101 -17.61 -22.72 16.47
C LYS A 101 -16.16 -22.97 16.08
N LYS A 102 -15.36 -23.53 17.00
CA LYS A 102 -13.94 -23.83 16.75
C LYS A 102 -13.78 -24.89 15.65
N VAL A 103 -14.54 -25.96 15.68
CA VAL A 103 -14.53 -27.04 14.67
C VAL A 103 -14.91 -26.46 13.30
N TYR A 104 -15.99 -25.70 13.20
CA TYR A 104 -16.44 -25.07 11.97
C TYR A 104 -15.36 -24.19 11.32
N TYR A 105 -14.73 -23.30 12.10
CA TYR A 105 -13.68 -22.44 11.54
C TYR A 105 -12.40 -23.21 11.25
N SER A 106 -12.03 -24.23 12.04
CA SER A 106 -10.88 -25.08 11.72
C SER A 106 -11.02 -25.74 10.36
N MET A 107 -12.17 -26.34 10.07
CA MET A 107 -12.46 -26.91 8.73
C MET A 107 -12.41 -25.86 7.63
N LYS A 108 -12.97 -24.66 7.85
CA LYS A 108 -12.90 -23.57 6.87
C LYS A 108 -11.47 -23.08 6.61
N PHE A 109 -10.62 -23.02 7.63
CA PHE A 109 -9.21 -22.64 7.46
C PHE A 109 -8.40 -23.73 6.74
N GLU A 110 -8.69 -25.00 6.98
CA GLU A 110 -8.10 -26.12 6.24
C GLU A 110 -8.47 -26.06 4.75
N LEU A 111 -9.75 -25.85 4.45
CA LEU A 111 -10.23 -25.67 3.06
C LEU A 111 -9.69 -24.39 2.39
N ALA A 112 -9.32 -23.40 3.16
CA ALA A 112 -8.70 -22.17 2.69
C ALA A 112 -7.16 -22.28 2.60
N SER A 113 -6.57 -23.42 2.97
CA SER A 113 -5.12 -23.63 2.94
C SER A 113 -4.58 -23.38 1.53
N GLY A 114 -3.50 -22.59 1.44
CA GLY A 114 -2.92 -22.17 0.15
C GLY A 114 -3.64 -20.97 -0.52
N ASN A 115 -4.82 -20.55 -0.05
CA ASN A 115 -5.53 -19.40 -0.60
C ASN A 115 -5.56 -18.20 0.38
N ILE A 116 -4.61 -17.29 0.19
CA ILE A 116 -4.44 -16.11 1.06
C ILE A 116 -5.72 -15.26 1.13
N LYS A 117 -6.45 -15.08 0.02
CA LYS A 117 -7.67 -14.28 -0.03
C LYS A 117 -8.77 -14.89 0.84
N LYS A 118 -9.03 -16.21 0.69
CA LYS A 118 -10.01 -16.92 1.51
C LYS A 118 -9.65 -16.88 3.00
N THR A 119 -8.35 -17.03 3.33
CA THR A 119 -7.85 -16.91 4.71
C THR A 119 -8.15 -15.51 5.29
N TRP A 120 -7.92 -14.46 4.50
CA TRP A 120 -8.24 -13.09 4.92
C TRP A 120 -9.75 -12.83 5.06
N ASP A 121 -10.57 -13.40 4.20
CA ASP A 121 -12.03 -13.30 4.29
C ASP A 121 -12.53 -13.93 5.60
N LEU A 122 -12.00 -15.09 5.99
CA LEU A 122 -12.29 -15.74 7.25
C LEU A 122 -11.84 -14.93 8.47
N ILE A 123 -10.64 -14.34 8.40
CA ILE A 123 -10.13 -13.45 9.46
C ILE A 123 -11.04 -12.22 9.60
N ASN A 124 -11.49 -11.62 8.50
CA ASN A 124 -12.39 -10.47 8.50
C ASN A 124 -13.79 -10.84 9.03
N GLU A 125 -14.30 -12.02 8.69
CA GLU A 125 -15.55 -12.57 9.24
C GLU A 125 -15.45 -12.71 10.77
N LEU A 126 -14.37 -13.30 11.28
CA LEU A 126 -14.11 -13.42 12.72
C LEU A 126 -13.93 -12.09 13.44
N ARG A 127 -13.42 -11.06 12.74
CA ARG A 127 -13.31 -9.68 13.25
C ARG A 127 -14.67 -8.99 13.38
N GLY A 128 -15.72 -9.57 12.83
CA GLY A 128 -17.04 -8.92 12.76
C GLY A 128 -17.06 -7.71 11.83
N LYS A 129 -16.11 -7.59 10.90
CA LYS A 129 -16.23 -6.63 9.82
C LYS A 129 -17.41 -7.06 8.94
N LYS A 130 -18.58 -6.52 9.21
CA LYS A 130 -19.66 -6.55 8.22
C LYS A 130 -19.11 -5.92 6.94
N LYS A 131 -19.33 -6.55 5.80
CA LYS A 131 -19.24 -5.84 4.52
C LYS A 131 -20.09 -4.59 4.72
N THR A 132 -19.48 -3.43 4.63
CA THR A 132 -20.24 -2.18 4.69
C THR A 132 -21.25 -2.26 3.56
N ASP A 133 -22.52 -2.51 3.90
CA ASP A 133 -23.59 -2.33 2.94
C ASP A 133 -23.51 -0.88 2.51
N ILE A 134 -23.18 -0.68 1.24
CA ILE A 134 -23.18 0.64 0.64
C ILE A 134 -24.60 1.16 0.84
N ARG A 135 -24.73 2.32 1.51
CA ARG A 135 -26.03 2.88 1.85
C ARG A 135 -26.90 2.97 0.60
N ALA A 136 -28.18 2.76 0.78
CA ALA A 136 -29.16 2.76 -0.31
C ALA A 136 -29.53 4.19 -0.78
N SER A 137 -28.97 5.26 -0.20
CA SER A 137 -29.34 6.64 -0.50
C SER A 137 -28.12 7.56 -0.63
N PHE A 138 -28.15 8.42 -1.65
CA PHE A 138 -27.12 9.42 -1.96
C PHE A 138 -27.76 10.80 -2.12
N ILE A 139 -26.96 11.85 -1.94
CA ILE A 139 -27.37 13.22 -2.16
C ILE A 139 -26.81 13.67 -3.50
N VAL A 140 -27.71 14.01 -4.44
CA VAL A 140 -27.39 14.51 -5.78
C VAL A 140 -28.07 15.88 -5.91
N ASP A 141 -27.29 16.92 -6.09
CA ASP A 141 -27.77 18.31 -6.23
C ASP A 141 -28.80 18.71 -5.14
N GLY A 142 -28.54 18.25 -3.90
CA GLY A 142 -29.39 18.52 -2.73
C GLY A 142 -30.55 17.52 -2.53
N ASN A 143 -30.87 16.69 -3.50
CA ASN A 143 -31.98 15.72 -3.45
C ASN A 143 -31.48 14.33 -3.00
N LEU A 144 -32.32 13.64 -2.21
CA LEU A 144 -32.04 12.28 -1.77
C LEU A 144 -32.45 11.27 -2.84
N VAL A 145 -31.49 10.61 -3.46
CA VAL A 145 -31.70 9.59 -4.50
C VAL A 145 -31.53 8.20 -3.90
N THR A 146 -32.49 7.32 -4.17
CA THR A 146 -32.53 5.93 -3.67
C THR A 146 -32.53 4.89 -4.77
N GLU A 147 -32.90 5.26 -6.01
CA GLU A 147 -32.92 4.35 -7.14
C GLU A 147 -31.50 4.00 -7.57
N ARG A 148 -31.23 2.70 -7.75
CA ARG A 148 -29.86 2.21 -8.06
C ARG A 148 -29.34 2.70 -9.41
N ARG A 149 -30.21 2.82 -10.41
CA ARG A 149 -29.84 3.27 -11.75
C ARG A 149 -29.48 4.77 -11.75
N GLU A 150 -30.27 5.57 -11.06
CA GLU A 150 -30.01 7.00 -10.86
C GLU A 150 -28.71 7.23 -10.08
N ILE A 151 -28.48 6.44 -9.01
CA ILE A 151 -27.20 6.50 -8.28
C ILE A 151 -26.02 6.11 -9.16
N ALA A 152 -26.15 5.07 -9.99
CA ALA A 152 -25.09 4.66 -10.94
C ALA A 152 -24.81 5.76 -11.98
N ASN A 153 -25.87 6.37 -12.54
CA ASN A 153 -25.76 7.51 -13.47
C ASN A 153 -25.13 8.74 -12.79
N GLY A 154 -25.55 9.06 -11.57
CA GLY A 154 -24.98 10.14 -10.76
C GLY A 154 -23.48 9.97 -10.52
N PHE A 155 -23.04 8.76 -10.13
CA PHE A 155 -21.60 8.45 -10.02
C PHE A 155 -20.88 8.63 -11.35
N ASN A 156 -21.45 8.12 -12.45
CA ASN A 156 -20.83 8.18 -13.77
C ASN A 156 -20.64 9.61 -14.26
N LEU A 157 -21.70 10.42 -14.14
CA LEU A 157 -21.67 11.84 -14.47
C LEU A 157 -20.70 12.62 -13.57
N PHE A 158 -20.69 12.31 -12.27
CA PHE A 158 -19.75 12.92 -11.34
C PHE A 158 -18.31 12.65 -11.73
N PHE A 159 -17.92 11.38 -11.97
CA PHE A 159 -16.55 11.01 -12.30
C PHE A 159 -16.10 11.53 -13.66
N SER A 160 -16.97 11.58 -14.67
CA SER A 160 -16.63 12.11 -16.01
C SER A 160 -16.52 13.63 -16.03
N SER A 161 -17.25 14.36 -15.16
CA SER A 161 -17.28 15.82 -15.16
C SER A 161 -16.30 16.50 -14.19
N VAL A 162 -15.64 15.72 -13.29
CA VAL A 162 -14.76 16.27 -12.25
C VAL A 162 -13.67 17.18 -12.78
N ALA A 163 -12.97 16.77 -13.83
CA ALA A 163 -11.90 17.56 -14.43
C ALA A 163 -12.42 18.90 -15.00
N LYS A 164 -13.52 18.86 -15.75
CA LYS A 164 -14.16 20.08 -16.28
C LYS A 164 -14.56 21.04 -15.15
N LYS A 165 -15.20 20.52 -14.09
CA LYS A 165 -15.63 21.34 -12.94
C LYS A 165 -14.45 21.98 -12.22
N LEU A 166 -13.32 21.26 -12.06
CA LEU A 166 -12.11 21.79 -11.42
C LEU A 166 -11.46 22.87 -12.30
N ASN A 167 -11.36 22.66 -13.61
CA ASN A 167 -10.80 23.63 -14.54
C ASN A 167 -11.62 24.93 -14.59
N LEU A 168 -12.96 24.83 -14.61
CA LEU A 168 -13.85 26.00 -14.59
C LEU A 168 -13.71 26.81 -13.30
N LYS A 169 -13.55 26.17 -12.13
CA LYS A 169 -13.31 26.87 -10.85
C LYS A 169 -12.04 27.71 -10.85
N VAL A 170 -10.98 27.24 -11.52
CA VAL A 170 -9.73 28.00 -11.62
C VAL A 170 -9.88 29.19 -12.57
N GLN A 171 -10.63 29.02 -13.65
CA GLN A 171 -10.88 30.11 -14.61
C GLN A 171 -11.74 31.23 -13.99
N SER A 172 -12.77 30.90 -13.20
CA SER A 172 -13.66 31.88 -12.57
C SER A 172 -12.99 32.67 -11.43
N SER A 173 -11.90 32.19 -10.87
CA SER A 173 -11.14 32.90 -9.82
C SER A 173 -10.08 33.86 -10.35
N ARG A 174 -9.93 34.01 -11.67
CA ARG A 174 -9.02 34.97 -12.31
C ARG A 174 -9.71 36.32 -12.58
N PRO A 175 -9.06 37.46 -12.33
CA PRO A 175 -9.54 38.73 -12.87
C PRO A 175 -9.51 38.66 -14.41
N ILE A 176 -10.56 39.15 -15.03
CA ILE A 176 -10.75 39.18 -16.48
C ILE A 176 -9.63 40.03 -17.10
N GLN A 177 -8.51 39.37 -17.48
CA GLN A 177 -7.57 39.92 -18.43
C GLN A 177 -7.78 39.17 -19.75
N SER A 178 -8.31 39.93 -20.69
CA SER A 178 -8.58 39.56 -22.06
C SER A 178 -7.37 38.95 -22.75
N THR A 179 -7.47 37.69 -23.16
CA THR A 179 -7.09 37.20 -24.47
C THR A 179 -7.48 35.73 -24.56
N ASN A 180 -8.40 35.41 -25.46
CA ASN A 180 -8.78 34.06 -25.88
C ASN A 180 -7.68 33.42 -26.76
N ASP A 181 -6.45 33.35 -26.30
CA ASP A 181 -5.37 32.65 -26.99
C ASP A 181 -5.16 31.28 -26.34
N SER A 182 -5.80 30.25 -26.91
CA SER A 182 -5.49 28.86 -26.65
C SER A 182 -3.98 28.58 -26.81
N ASN A 183 -3.34 29.23 -27.75
CA ASN A 183 -1.89 29.16 -28.02
C ASN A 183 -1.03 29.71 -26.86
N ALA A 184 -1.49 30.72 -26.10
CA ALA A 184 -0.74 31.26 -24.96
C ALA A 184 -0.68 30.32 -23.77
N ASN A 185 -1.69 29.47 -23.58
CA ASN A 185 -1.69 28.45 -22.52
C ASN A 185 -0.82 27.24 -22.88
N ASP A 186 -0.73 26.87 -24.13
CA ASP A 186 0.14 25.79 -24.59
C ASP A 186 1.62 26.16 -24.55
N MET A 187 1.97 27.43 -24.69
CA MET A 187 3.34 27.92 -24.50
C MET A 187 3.79 27.88 -23.04
N LYS A 188 2.87 28.00 -22.08
CA LYS A 188 3.22 28.11 -20.65
C LYS A 188 3.80 26.82 -20.05
N PHE A 189 3.30 25.64 -20.40
CA PHE A 189 3.85 24.39 -19.85
C PHE A 189 5.15 23.97 -20.54
N SER A 190 5.34 24.32 -21.81
CA SER A 190 6.52 23.94 -22.60
C SER A 190 7.83 24.51 -22.03
N LYS A 191 7.78 25.65 -21.28
CA LYS A 191 8.96 26.21 -20.61
C LYS A 191 9.60 25.23 -19.61
N TYR A 192 8.79 24.40 -18.95
CA TYR A 192 9.28 23.42 -17.96
C TYR A 192 9.92 22.20 -18.64
N LEU A 193 9.46 21.83 -19.84
CA LEU A 193 10.10 20.78 -20.63
C LEU A 193 11.51 21.16 -21.09
N LYS A 194 11.72 22.43 -21.47
CA LYS A 194 13.01 22.93 -21.93
C LYS A 194 14.13 22.82 -20.90
N GLY A 195 13.78 22.72 -19.61
CA GLY A 195 14.74 22.46 -18.52
C GLY A 195 15.30 21.03 -18.50
N GLN A 196 14.71 20.10 -19.25
CA GLN A 196 15.19 18.72 -19.39
C GLN A 196 15.86 18.52 -20.75
N LYS A 197 16.76 17.55 -20.84
CA LYS A 197 17.36 17.15 -22.12
C LYS A 197 16.27 16.53 -23.02
N ARG A 198 16.04 17.12 -24.20
CA ARG A 198 15.16 16.52 -25.20
C ARG A 198 15.77 15.21 -25.67
N ILE A 199 15.01 14.14 -25.63
CA ILE A 199 15.45 12.84 -26.11
C ILE A 199 15.38 12.84 -27.63
N THR A 200 16.52 12.62 -28.30
CA THR A 200 16.63 12.55 -29.77
C THR A 200 16.12 11.22 -30.30
N ASP A 201 16.41 10.14 -29.57
CA ASP A 201 15.99 8.80 -29.92
C ASP A 201 14.46 8.64 -29.84
N THR A 202 13.92 7.76 -30.66
CA THR A 202 12.50 7.46 -30.68
C THR A 202 12.27 6.01 -30.24
N VAL A 203 11.25 5.80 -29.40
CA VAL A 203 10.87 4.46 -28.99
C VAL A 203 10.37 3.65 -30.18
N TYR A 204 10.88 2.44 -30.31
CA TYR A 204 10.38 1.44 -31.24
C TYR A 204 9.50 0.43 -30.49
N LEU A 205 8.38 0.07 -31.10
CA LEU A 205 7.48 -0.97 -30.56
C LEU A 205 7.82 -2.31 -31.20
N ASP A 206 8.82 -2.99 -30.64
CA ASP A 206 9.18 -4.34 -31.11
C ASP A 206 7.97 -5.25 -31.15
N PRO A 207 7.79 -6.09 -32.19
CA PRO A 207 6.71 -7.05 -32.23
C PRO A 207 6.80 -8.02 -31.04
N CYS A 208 5.65 -8.53 -30.62
CA CYS A 208 5.58 -9.55 -29.58
C CYS A 208 5.59 -10.95 -30.21
N ASP A 209 6.04 -11.92 -29.44
CA ASP A 209 5.90 -13.35 -29.74
C ASP A 209 4.87 -14.02 -28.81
N GLU A 210 4.50 -15.24 -29.13
CA GLU A 210 3.54 -16.02 -28.34
C GLU A 210 4.02 -16.26 -26.92
N TYR A 211 5.34 -16.42 -26.74
CA TYR A 211 5.93 -16.68 -25.42
C TYR A 211 5.76 -15.47 -24.49
N GLU A 212 5.95 -14.25 -24.99
CA GLU A 212 5.72 -13.02 -24.20
C GLU A 212 4.26 -12.93 -23.75
N ILE A 213 3.31 -13.22 -24.65
CA ILE A 213 1.88 -13.21 -24.31
C ILE A 213 1.55 -14.27 -23.25
N LEU A 214 2.04 -15.49 -23.40
CA LEU A 214 1.88 -16.56 -22.42
C LEU A 214 2.43 -16.16 -21.05
N GLU A 215 3.61 -15.55 -21.00
CA GLU A 215 4.21 -15.08 -19.76
C GLU A 215 3.40 -13.96 -19.09
N ILE A 216 2.82 -13.04 -19.88
CA ILE A 216 1.94 -11.99 -19.34
C ILE A 216 0.67 -12.65 -18.75
N ILE A 217 0.05 -13.58 -19.47
CA ILE A 217 -1.18 -14.27 -19.01
C ILE A 217 -0.89 -15.08 -17.73
N LYS A 218 0.21 -15.81 -17.66
CA LYS A 218 0.61 -16.58 -16.46
C LYS A 218 0.76 -15.69 -15.23
N LYS A 219 1.29 -14.46 -15.40
CA LYS A 219 1.52 -13.49 -14.32
C LYS A 219 0.27 -12.73 -13.88
N LEU A 220 -0.87 -12.87 -14.58
CA LEU A 220 -2.13 -12.24 -14.14
C LEU A 220 -2.57 -12.79 -12.78
N ASP A 221 -3.08 -11.91 -11.93
CA ASP A 221 -3.58 -12.27 -10.60
C ASP A 221 -5.02 -12.78 -10.68
N ASN A 222 -5.24 -14.03 -10.28
CA ASN A 222 -6.56 -14.66 -10.25
C ASN A 222 -7.57 -13.97 -9.30
N GLY A 223 -7.09 -13.12 -8.40
CA GLY A 223 -7.91 -12.42 -7.41
C GLY A 223 -8.44 -11.06 -7.86
N LYS A 224 -7.99 -10.55 -9.01
CA LYS A 224 -8.42 -9.23 -9.52
C LYS A 224 -9.72 -9.34 -10.33
N ALA A 225 -10.54 -8.29 -10.21
CA ALA A 225 -11.74 -8.16 -11.02
C ALA A 225 -11.39 -8.04 -12.51
N SER A 226 -12.08 -8.79 -13.36
CA SER A 226 -11.97 -8.78 -14.80
C SER A 226 -13.31 -9.16 -15.44
N ASP A 227 -13.49 -8.79 -16.68
CA ASP A 227 -14.65 -9.17 -17.51
C ASP A 227 -14.69 -10.67 -17.79
N ILE A 228 -13.54 -11.30 -18.00
CA ILE A 228 -13.37 -12.73 -18.21
C ILE A 228 -12.58 -13.31 -17.01
N SER A 229 -12.94 -14.52 -16.60
CA SER A 229 -12.24 -15.23 -15.52
C SER A 229 -10.77 -15.46 -15.87
N VAL A 230 -9.84 -14.91 -15.06
CA VAL A 230 -8.39 -15.11 -15.23
C VAL A 230 -8.01 -16.60 -15.21
N THR A 231 -8.73 -17.41 -14.45
CA THR A 231 -8.50 -18.87 -14.38
C THR A 231 -8.84 -19.56 -15.70
N VAL A 232 -9.93 -19.16 -16.35
CA VAL A 232 -10.32 -19.66 -17.68
C VAL A 232 -9.29 -19.22 -18.70
N LEU A 233 -8.93 -17.92 -18.71
CA LEU A 233 -7.92 -17.38 -19.62
C LEU A 233 -6.57 -18.11 -19.51
N LYS A 234 -6.09 -18.39 -18.30
CA LYS A 234 -4.83 -19.15 -18.09
C LYS A 234 -4.89 -20.56 -18.62
N ARG A 235 -6.03 -21.25 -18.49
CA ARG A 235 -6.21 -22.61 -19.03
C ARG A 235 -6.29 -22.64 -20.55
N SER A 236 -6.81 -21.56 -21.15
CA SER A 236 -6.94 -21.42 -22.60
C SER A 236 -5.77 -20.67 -23.25
N SER A 237 -4.75 -20.31 -22.48
CA SER A 237 -3.69 -19.41 -22.94
C SER A 237 -2.95 -19.89 -24.19
N ASN A 238 -2.63 -21.19 -24.30
CA ASN A 238 -1.94 -21.76 -25.46
C ASN A 238 -2.77 -21.70 -26.75
N LEU A 239 -4.12 -21.73 -26.63
CA LEU A 239 -5.01 -21.62 -27.79
C LEU A 239 -5.20 -20.18 -28.26
N LEU A 240 -5.06 -19.23 -27.30
CA LEU A 240 -5.31 -17.81 -27.57
C LEU A 240 -4.03 -17.06 -27.94
N SER A 241 -2.85 -17.55 -27.55
CA SER A 241 -1.58 -16.84 -27.71
C SER A 241 -1.28 -16.50 -29.17
N MET A 242 -1.45 -17.45 -30.09
CA MET A 242 -1.20 -17.25 -31.52
C MET A 242 -2.05 -16.12 -32.09
N HIS A 243 -3.37 -16.16 -31.93
CA HIS A 243 -4.27 -15.13 -32.45
C HIS A 243 -4.02 -13.76 -31.79
N LEU A 244 -3.78 -13.74 -30.46
CA LEU A 244 -3.47 -12.51 -29.77
C LEU A 244 -2.13 -11.90 -30.25
N THR A 245 -1.16 -12.72 -30.61
CA THR A 245 0.12 -12.27 -31.17
C THR A 245 -0.09 -11.57 -32.51
N GLU A 246 -0.85 -12.20 -33.42
CA GLU A 246 -1.18 -11.63 -34.74
C GLU A 246 -1.91 -10.28 -34.59
N PHE A 247 -2.99 -10.24 -33.83
CA PHE A 247 -3.77 -9.00 -33.64
C PHE A 247 -2.96 -7.90 -32.95
N PHE A 248 -2.22 -8.21 -31.88
CA PHE A 248 -1.50 -7.19 -31.14
C PHE A 248 -0.31 -6.63 -31.95
N ASN A 249 0.36 -7.45 -32.75
CA ASN A 249 1.39 -7.00 -33.65
C ASN A 249 0.81 -6.07 -34.72
N LEU A 250 -0.32 -6.44 -35.32
CA LEU A 250 -1.04 -5.59 -36.28
C LEU A 250 -1.42 -4.23 -35.68
N PHE A 251 -1.95 -4.21 -34.43
CA PHE A 251 -2.31 -2.97 -33.77
C PHE A 251 -1.09 -2.12 -33.39
N MET A 252 0.03 -2.75 -33.01
CA MET A 252 1.28 -2.04 -32.76
C MET A 252 1.84 -1.43 -34.05
N GLU A 253 1.81 -2.15 -35.16
CA GLU A 253 2.26 -1.68 -36.47
C GLU A 253 1.42 -0.49 -36.99
N ARG A 254 0.09 -0.59 -36.87
CA ARG A 254 -0.83 0.48 -37.28
C ARG A 254 -0.89 1.66 -36.30
N GLY A 255 -0.35 1.53 -35.10
CA GLY A 255 -0.42 2.57 -34.08
C GLY A 255 -1.85 2.79 -33.54
N VAL A 256 -2.68 1.73 -33.47
CA VAL A 256 -4.08 1.79 -33.06
C VAL A 256 -4.33 0.99 -31.81
N PHE A 257 -5.08 1.56 -30.86
CA PHE A 257 -5.62 0.83 -29.71
C PHE A 257 -7.10 0.51 -29.98
N PRO A 258 -7.52 -0.77 -30.03
CA PRO A 258 -8.87 -1.15 -30.46
C PRO A 258 -9.99 -0.54 -29.59
N ASN A 259 -11.07 -0.08 -30.25
CA ASN A 259 -12.17 0.61 -29.57
C ASN A 259 -12.91 -0.27 -28.58
N ILE A 260 -13.08 -1.56 -28.89
CA ILE A 260 -13.72 -2.53 -28.01
C ILE A 260 -12.99 -2.70 -26.64
N LEU A 261 -11.70 -2.36 -26.56
CA LEU A 261 -10.89 -2.42 -25.37
C LEU A 261 -10.88 -1.12 -24.56
N LYS A 262 -11.51 -0.04 -25.04
CA LYS A 262 -11.48 1.29 -24.42
C LYS A 262 -12.54 1.52 -23.36
N THR A 263 -13.60 0.71 -23.30
CA THR A 263 -14.69 0.90 -22.34
C THR A 263 -14.26 0.47 -20.93
N GLY A 264 -14.31 1.39 -19.98
CA GLY A 264 -14.02 1.14 -18.56
C GLY A 264 -15.28 0.93 -17.72
N CYS A 265 -15.33 -0.14 -16.94
CA CYS A 265 -16.38 -0.35 -15.94
C CYS A 265 -15.91 0.15 -14.57
N ILE A 266 -16.50 1.24 -14.08
CA ILE A 266 -16.14 1.85 -12.79
C ILE A 266 -16.92 1.20 -11.65
N THR A 267 -16.18 0.84 -10.60
CA THR A 267 -16.77 0.48 -9.30
C THR A 267 -16.43 1.57 -8.29
N PRO A 268 -17.43 2.28 -7.74
CA PRO A 268 -17.20 3.29 -6.72
C PRO A 268 -16.70 2.65 -5.41
N VAL A 269 -15.51 3.02 -4.94
CA VAL A 269 -14.93 2.52 -3.69
C VAL A 269 -14.90 3.63 -2.65
N PHE A 270 -15.63 3.44 -1.52
CA PHE A 270 -15.68 4.41 -0.43
C PHE A 270 -14.30 4.64 0.19
N LYS A 271 -13.90 5.91 0.34
CA LYS A 271 -12.60 6.33 0.88
C LYS A 271 -12.70 6.75 2.35
N LYS A 272 -13.48 7.78 2.64
CA LYS A 272 -13.69 8.37 3.97
C LYS A 272 -14.78 9.45 3.90
N GLY A 273 -15.22 9.92 5.05
CA GLY A 273 -16.23 11.00 5.13
C GLY A 273 -17.65 10.45 5.20
N ASP A 274 -18.64 11.25 4.82
CA ASP A 274 -20.03 10.81 4.73
C ASP A 274 -20.24 10.01 3.44
N SER A 275 -20.72 8.80 3.57
CA SER A 275 -20.94 7.86 2.46
C SER A 275 -22.08 8.24 1.52
N ARG A 276 -22.82 9.32 1.79
CA ARG A 276 -23.88 9.85 0.94
C ARG A 276 -23.38 10.74 -0.20
N PHE A 277 -22.13 11.20 -0.15
CA PHE A 277 -21.55 12.11 -1.15
C PHE A 277 -20.61 11.38 -2.10
N PHE A 278 -20.74 11.61 -3.39
CA PHE A 278 -19.93 11.02 -4.44
C PHE A 278 -18.43 11.36 -4.34
N ASP A 279 -18.09 12.57 -3.85
CA ASP A 279 -16.70 13.02 -3.61
C ASP A 279 -15.90 12.09 -2.68
N ASN A 280 -16.59 11.37 -1.81
CA ASN A 280 -15.99 10.46 -0.84
C ASN A 280 -15.66 9.07 -1.42
N TYR A 281 -15.85 8.89 -2.75
CA TYR A 281 -15.57 7.65 -3.46
C TYR A 281 -14.42 7.81 -4.47
N ARG A 282 -13.72 6.70 -4.71
CA ARG A 282 -12.70 6.59 -5.78
C ARG A 282 -13.29 5.81 -6.95
N PRO A 283 -13.09 6.27 -8.20
CA PRO A 283 -13.47 5.50 -9.40
C PRO A 283 -12.44 4.42 -9.69
N VAL A 284 -12.65 3.19 -9.23
CA VAL A 284 -11.78 2.08 -9.60
C VAL A 284 -12.29 1.45 -10.89
N SER A 285 -11.52 1.58 -11.97
CA SER A 285 -11.88 1.09 -13.31
C SER A 285 -11.45 -0.37 -13.50
N THR A 286 -12.39 -1.21 -13.88
CA THR A 286 -12.13 -2.54 -14.42
C THR A 286 -12.12 -2.43 -15.94
N LEU A 287 -10.97 -2.69 -16.56
CA LEU A 287 -10.79 -2.69 -18.01
C LEU A 287 -10.86 -4.12 -18.55
N PRO A 288 -11.20 -4.31 -19.84
CA PRO A 288 -11.17 -5.60 -20.48
C PRO A 288 -9.82 -6.30 -20.32
N ILE A 289 -9.83 -7.61 -20.05
CA ILE A 289 -8.61 -8.37 -19.72
C ILE A 289 -7.60 -8.35 -20.87
N PHE A 290 -8.08 -8.45 -22.11
CA PHE A 290 -7.24 -8.38 -23.30
C PHE A 290 -6.63 -6.99 -23.47
N GLY A 291 -7.39 -5.92 -23.10
CA GLY A 291 -6.85 -4.57 -23.01
C GLY A 291 -5.67 -4.46 -22.05
N LYS A 292 -5.76 -5.10 -20.88
CA LYS A 292 -4.65 -5.12 -19.90
C LYS A 292 -3.43 -5.88 -20.41
N ILE A 293 -3.62 -6.95 -21.20
CA ILE A 293 -2.51 -7.69 -21.81
C ILE A 293 -1.82 -6.81 -22.84
N PHE A 294 -2.59 -6.16 -23.72
CA PHE A 294 -2.06 -5.26 -24.73
C PHE A 294 -1.39 -4.02 -24.12
N GLU A 295 -2.01 -3.38 -23.11
CA GLU A 295 -1.37 -2.32 -22.33
C GLU A 295 -0.02 -2.79 -21.72
N LYS A 296 0.09 -4.05 -21.30
CA LYS A 296 1.32 -4.57 -20.71
C LYS A 296 2.44 -4.74 -21.74
N LEU A 297 2.12 -5.13 -22.95
CA LEU A 297 3.08 -5.17 -24.07
C LEU A 297 3.63 -3.78 -24.36
N ILE A 298 2.74 -2.79 -24.55
CA ILE A 298 3.10 -1.39 -24.80
C ILE A 298 3.92 -0.83 -23.63
N TYR A 299 3.47 -1.09 -22.39
CA TYR A 299 4.18 -0.67 -21.17
C TYR A 299 5.62 -1.21 -21.14
N ASN A 300 5.82 -2.48 -21.47
CA ASN A 300 7.16 -3.09 -21.40
C ASN A 300 8.13 -2.37 -22.35
N ARG A 301 7.72 -2.05 -23.57
CA ARG A 301 8.53 -1.35 -24.58
C ARG A 301 8.84 0.08 -24.18
N ILE A 302 7.81 0.84 -23.83
CA ILE A 302 7.95 2.24 -23.41
C ILE A 302 8.81 2.33 -22.12
N TYR A 303 8.55 1.50 -21.11
CA TYR A 303 9.28 1.55 -19.85
C TYR A 303 10.76 1.15 -20.02
N SER A 304 11.05 0.18 -20.90
CA SER A 304 12.42 -0.21 -21.22
C SER A 304 13.20 0.94 -21.89
N PHE A 305 12.57 1.62 -22.87
CA PHE A 305 13.14 2.80 -23.54
C PHE A 305 13.40 3.94 -22.53
N LEU A 306 12.37 4.32 -21.75
CA LEU A 306 12.50 5.40 -20.75
C LEU A 306 13.57 5.11 -19.70
N SER A 307 13.73 3.84 -19.31
CA SER A 307 14.76 3.42 -18.35
C SER A 307 16.17 3.46 -18.95
N ARG A 308 16.32 3.14 -20.25
CA ARG A 308 17.59 3.21 -20.96
C ARG A 308 18.02 4.67 -21.17
N MET A 309 17.07 5.55 -21.45
CA MET A 309 17.33 6.98 -21.70
C MET A 309 17.34 7.82 -20.41
N ASP A 310 17.15 7.20 -19.26
CA ASP A 310 17.09 7.86 -17.94
C ASP A 310 16.14 9.07 -17.88
N VAL A 311 14.93 8.90 -18.45
CA VAL A 311 13.94 9.99 -18.60
C VAL A 311 13.25 10.33 -17.28
N ILE A 312 12.94 9.29 -16.48
CA ILE A 312 12.14 9.50 -15.26
C ILE A 312 13.05 10.01 -14.15
N TYR A 313 12.63 11.13 -13.55
CA TYR A 313 13.35 11.75 -12.44
C TYR A 313 13.71 10.75 -11.34
N ASP A 314 14.96 10.78 -10.87
CA ASP A 314 15.51 9.80 -9.94
C ASP A 314 14.77 9.74 -8.60
N GLN A 315 14.32 10.89 -8.09
CA GLN A 315 13.59 10.99 -6.83
C GLN A 315 12.07 10.84 -7.02
N GLN A 316 11.62 10.32 -8.16
CA GLN A 316 10.28 9.76 -8.31
C GLN A 316 10.30 8.29 -7.89
N PHE A 317 9.75 8.00 -6.71
CA PHE A 317 9.74 6.65 -6.13
C PHE A 317 8.44 5.89 -6.38
N GLY A 318 7.38 6.56 -6.84
CA GLY A 318 6.08 5.94 -7.11
C GLY A 318 6.06 5.15 -8.42
N PHE A 319 5.37 4.02 -8.46
CA PHE A 319 5.11 3.19 -9.65
C PHE A 319 6.35 2.77 -10.47
N ARG A 320 7.54 2.91 -9.94
CA ARG A 320 8.79 2.46 -10.57
C ARG A 320 9.22 1.10 -10.05
N LYS A 321 9.77 0.25 -10.93
CA LYS A 321 10.37 -1.02 -10.53
C LYS A 321 11.52 -0.76 -9.55
N ARG A 322 11.65 -1.60 -8.51
CA ARG A 322 12.73 -1.54 -7.50
C ARG A 322 12.74 -0.28 -6.63
N HIS A 323 11.71 0.55 -6.70
CA HIS A 323 11.49 1.69 -5.83
C HIS A 323 10.41 1.38 -4.77
N SER A 324 10.46 2.06 -3.62
CA SER A 324 9.51 1.82 -2.52
C SER A 324 9.28 3.08 -1.68
N THR A 325 8.24 3.07 -0.88
CA THR A 325 7.97 4.13 0.12
C THR A 325 9.14 4.28 1.09
N CYS A 326 9.79 3.17 1.44
CA CYS A 326 10.94 3.15 2.33
C CYS A 326 12.12 3.94 1.74
N HIS A 327 12.38 3.79 0.43
CA HIS A 327 13.42 4.54 -0.26
C HIS A 327 13.14 6.04 -0.26
N ALA A 328 11.91 6.45 -0.56
CA ALA A 328 11.50 7.86 -0.52
C ALA A 328 11.70 8.48 0.86
N ILE A 329 11.27 7.79 1.92
CA ILE A 329 11.42 8.25 3.31
C ILE A 329 12.91 8.34 3.69
N ASN A 330 13.70 7.28 3.40
CA ASN A 330 15.12 7.27 3.73
C ASN A 330 15.90 8.37 3.00
N PHE A 331 15.58 8.62 1.73
CA PHE A 331 16.18 9.72 0.98
C PHE A 331 15.83 11.08 1.61
N SER A 332 14.55 11.33 1.89
CA SER A 332 14.08 12.57 2.50
C SER A 332 14.72 12.83 3.86
N VAL A 333 14.73 11.81 4.73
CA VAL A 333 15.33 11.91 6.08
C VAL A 333 16.84 12.19 5.99
N ASN A 334 17.54 11.48 5.09
CA ASN A 334 18.98 11.71 4.90
C ASN A 334 19.26 13.12 4.39
N LYS A 335 18.48 13.63 3.44
CA LYS A 335 18.59 15.02 2.93
C LYS A 335 18.41 16.02 4.06
N VAL A 336 17.33 15.90 4.85
CA VAL A 336 17.08 16.80 5.99
C VAL A 336 18.22 16.75 7.01
N LEU A 337 18.71 15.58 7.38
CA LEU A 337 19.80 15.43 8.33
C LEU A 337 21.11 16.02 7.81
N SER A 338 21.42 15.83 6.52
CA SER A 338 22.60 16.41 5.89
C SER A 338 22.61 17.93 5.95
N GLU A 339 21.47 18.58 5.70
CA GLU A 339 21.33 20.03 5.78
C GLU A 339 21.45 20.54 7.24
N ILE A 340 20.80 19.81 8.18
CA ILE A 340 20.91 20.15 9.63
C ILE A 340 22.34 20.01 10.13
N GLU A 341 23.13 19.03 9.65
CA GLU A 341 24.54 18.91 10.00
C GLU A 341 25.40 20.08 9.54
N GLN A 342 25.00 20.73 8.45
CA GLN A 342 25.62 21.96 7.95
C GLN A 342 25.16 23.21 8.70
N GLY A 343 24.20 23.07 9.62
CA GLY A 343 23.63 24.19 10.39
C GLY A 343 22.45 24.88 9.70
N ASN A 344 21.93 24.32 8.61
CA ASN A 344 20.85 24.89 7.84
C ASN A 344 19.48 24.61 8.46
N HIS A 345 18.55 25.56 8.32
CA HIS A 345 17.13 25.37 8.55
C HIS A 345 16.50 24.67 7.34
N VAL A 346 15.63 23.68 7.56
CA VAL A 346 14.96 22.95 6.46
C VAL A 346 13.45 23.03 6.62
N LEU A 347 12.75 23.39 5.56
CA LEU A 347 11.30 23.34 5.46
C LEU A 347 10.90 22.13 4.60
N GLY A 348 10.24 21.16 5.20
CA GLY A 348 9.63 20.04 4.49
C GLY A 348 8.17 20.34 4.18
N ILE A 349 7.85 20.54 2.92
CA ILE A 349 6.52 20.92 2.42
C ILE A 349 5.85 19.69 1.80
N PHE A 350 4.63 19.39 2.24
CA PHE A 350 3.86 18.21 1.81
C PHE A 350 2.61 18.67 1.05
N ILE A 351 2.56 18.40 -0.25
CA ILE A 351 1.52 18.85 -1.18
C ILE A 351 0.63 17.67 -1.56
N ASP A 352 -0.70 17.83 -1.40
CA ASP A 352 -1.73 16.85 -1.83
C ASP A 352 -2.41 17.39 -3.09
N LEU A 353 -2.49 16.56 -4.14
CA LEU A 353 -3.18 16.90 -5.36
C LEU A 353 -4.64 16.41 -5.34
N SER A 354 -5.54 17.20 -5.92
CA SER A 354 -6.96 16.85 -6.04
C SER A 354 -7.20 16.03 -7.29
N LYS A 355 -7.62 14.75 -7.14
CA LYS A 355 -8.03 13.90 -8.27
C LYS A 355 -6.99 13.83 -9.42
N ALA A 356 -5.69 13.78 -9.08
CA ALA A 356 -4.58 13.93 -10.02
C ALA A 356 -4.65 13.02 -11.26
N PHE A 357 -5.05 11.75 -11.10
CA PHE A 357 -5.22 10.81 -12.23
C PHE A 357 -6.41 11.13 -13.12
N ASP A 358 -7.44 11.81 -12.60
CA ASP A 358 -8.68 12.10 -13.32
C ASP A 358 -8.61 13.43 -14.08
N THR A 359 -7.58 14.26 -13.83
CA THR A 359 -7.46 15.63 -14.38
C THR A 359 -6.39 15.81 -15.45
N LEU A 360 -5.68 14.75 -15.86
CA LEU A 360 -4.64 14.86 -16.88
C LEU A 360 -5.24 15.35 -18.22
N ASP A 361 -4.65 16.41 -18.76
CA ASP A 361 -4.96 16.89 -20.11
C ASP A 361 -4.24 16.03 -21.15
N HIS A 362 -5.01 15.45 -22.08
CA HIS A 362 -4.47 14.51 -23.07
C HIS A 362 -3.56 15.21 -24.09
N SER A 363 -3.83 16.46 -24.47
CA SER A 363 -3.01 17.21 -25.44
C SER A 363 -1.64 17.53 -24.85
N LYS A 364 -1.60 18.03 -23.61
CA LYS A 364 -0.35 18.31 -22.90
C LYS A 364 0.45 17.04 -22.64
N LEU A 365 -0.22 15.95 -22.26
CA LEU A 365 0.42 14.66 -22.10
C LEU A 365 1.11 14.20 -23.39
N LEU A 366 0.40 14.23 -24.52
CA LEU A 366 0.95 13.83 -25.81
C LEU A 366 2.14 14.69 -26.24
N SER A 367 2.10 16.00 -26.00
CA SER A 367 3.24 16.90 -26.26
C SER A 367 4.45 16.57 -25.39
N LYS A 368 4.23 16.23 -24.11
CA LYS A 368 5.31 15.78 -23.22
C LYS A 368 5.90 14.44 -23.64
N LEU A 369 5.06 13.50 -24.06
CA LEU A 369 5.48 12.19 -24.57
C LEU A 369 6.39 12.32 -25.79
N GLU A 370 6.05 13.22 -26.72
CA GLU A 370 6.87 13.53 -27.89
C GLU A 370 8.26 14.06 -27.48
N TYR A 371 8.31 14.94 -26.50
CA TYR A 371 9.57 15.48 -25.97
C TYR A 371 10.45 14.39 -25.36
N TYR A 372 9.85 13.42 -24.68
CA TYR A 372 10.54 12.27 -24.08
C TYR A 372 10.90 11.15 -25.06
N GLY A 373 10.72 11.36 -26.38
CA GLY A 373 11.10 10.38 -27.39
C GLY A 373 10.01 9.38 -27.76
N ILE A 374 8.78 9.59 -27.31
CA ILE A 374 7.64 8.75 -27.69
C ILE A 374 6.93 9.44 -28.86
N ARG A 375 7.32 9.08 -30.09
CA ARG A 375 6.91 9.72 -31.36
C ARG A 375 6.37 8.70 -32.34
N GLY A 376 5.80 9.19 -33.46
CA GLY A 376 5.35 8.37 -34.59
C GLY A 376 4.29 7.34 -34.15
N ILE A 377 4.47 6.10 -34.54
CA ILE A 377 3.56 4.98 -34.28
C ILE A 377 3.29 4.81 -32.77
N ALA A 378 4.33 4.93 -31.95
CA ALA A 378 4.19 4.80 -30.50
C ALA A 378 3.37 5.93 -29.86
N GLN A 379 3.46 7.15 -30.40
CA GLN A 379 2.59 8.26 -29.98
C GLN A 379 1.15 8.05 -30.47
N ASN A 380 0.98 7.55 -31.71
CA ASN A 380 -0.34 7.29 -32.27
C ASN A 380 -1.12 6.27 -31.47
N ILE A 381 -0.49 5.18 -31.04
CA ILE A 381 -1.15 4.16 -30.23
C ILE A 381 -1.55 4.72 -28.85
N LEU A 382 -0.73 5.58 -28.24
CA LEU A 382 -1.07 6.24 -26.97
C LEU A 382 -2.16 7.30 -27.16
N ARG A 383 -2.17 8.04 -28.28
CA ARG A 383 -3.26 8.93 -28.64
C ARG A 383 -4.56 8.15 -28.81
N SER A 384 -4.51 7.06 -29.58
CA SER A 384 -5.66 6.16 -29.76
C SER A 384 -6.13 5.56 -28.43
N TYR A 385 -5.21 5.22 -27.52
CA TYR A 385 -5.53 4.72 -26.18
C TYR A 385 -6.27 5.75 -25.31
N LEU A 386 -5.92 7.04 -25.42
CA LEU A 386 -6.47 8.11 -24.58
C LEU A 386 -7.80 8.64 -25.10
N ILE A 387 -7.93 8.76 -26.44
CA ILE A 387 -9.08 9.41 -27.10
C ILE A 387 -10.18 8.39 -27.40
N GLY A 388 -11.43 8.85 -27.34
CA GLY A 388 -12.60 8.03 -27.68
C GLY A 388 -12.94 6.97 -26.64
N ARG A 389 -12.52 7.15 -25.40
CA ARG A 389 -12.85 6.24 -24.30
C ARG A 389 -14.25 6.48 -23.78
N ASP A 390 -14.91 5.37 -23.42
CA ASP A 390 -16.18 5.37 -22.72
C ASP A 390 -16.02 4.79 -21.32
N GLN A 391 -16.84 5.27 -20.39
CA GLN A 391 -16.96 4.67 -19.08
C GLN A 391 -18.43 4.42 -18.72
N LEU A 392 -18.65 3.39 -17.93
CA LEU A 392 -19.92 3.11 -17.26
C LEU A 392 -19.65 2.79 -15.77
N THR A 393 -20.61 3.09 -14.93
CA THR A 393 -20.46 2.81 -13.48
C THR A 393 -21.38 1.67 -13.07
N ASN A 394 -20.82 0.66 -12.39
CA ASN A 394 -21.58 -0.44 -11.83
C ASN A 394 -21.81 -0.20 -10.33
N PHE A 395 -23.07 -0.03 -9.95
CA PHE A 395 -23.50 0.13 -8.57
C PHE A 395 -24.49 -0.95 -8.19
N GLN A 396 -24.13 -1.81 -7.24
CA GLN A 396 -24.97 -2.92 -6.75
C GLN A 396 -25.57 -3.80 -7.88
N LYS A 397 -24.75 -4.15 -8.88
CA LYS A 397 -25.08 -4.94 -10.07
C LYS A 397 -26.01 -4.22 -11.07
N VAL A 398 -26.21 -2.94 -10.94
CA VAL A 398 -26.89 -2.10 -11.95
C VAL A 398 -25.85 -1.21 -12.61
N SER A 399 -25.84 -1.21 -13.93
CA SER A 399 -24.93 -0.38 -14.73
C SER A 399 -25.60 0.94 -15.13
N SER A 400 -24.82 2.01 -15.13
CA SER A 400 -25.20 3.30 -15.68
C SER A 400 -25.21 3.28 -17.23
N GLU A 401 -25.64 4.37 -17.82
CA GLU A 401 -25.39 4.70 -19.22
C GLU A 401 -23.90 4.98 -19.45
N LYS A 402 -23.45 4.90 -20.71
CA LYS A 402 -22.09 5.24 -21.09
C LYS A 402 -21.86 6.74 -21.11
N CYS A 403 -20.72 7.19 -20.57
CA CYS A 403 -20.26 8.58 -20.67
C CYS A 403 -18.89 8.63 -21.34
N LYS A 404 -18.66 9.66 -22.15
CA LYS A 404 -17.35 9.95 -22.76
C LYS A 404 -16.36 10.43 -21.70
N VAL A 405 -15.10 10.02 -21.84
CA VAL A 405 -13.98 10.44 -20.97
C VAL A 405 -13.03 11.30 -21.79
N GLU A 406 -12.91 12.59 -21.43
CA GLU A 406 -12.10 13.57 -22.16
C GLU A 406 -10.78 13.90 -21.44
N TYR A 407 -10.69 13.61 -20.15
CA TYR A 407 -9.53 13.90 -19.30
C TYR A 407 -9.13 12.67 -18.51
N GLY A 408 -7.88 12.68 -18.06
CA GLY A 408 -7.39 11.69 -17.11
C GLY A 408 -7.02 10.35 -17.73
N VAL A 409 -6.61 9.44 -16.88
CA VAL A 409 -6.26 8.05 -17.22
C VAL A 409 -7.02 7.09 -16.28
N PRO A 410 -7.45 5.91 -16.77
CA PRO A 410 -8.26 5.00 -15.97
C PRO A 410 -7.52 4.52 -14.71
N GLN A 411 -8.12 4.73 -13.54
CA GLN A 411 -7.58 4.22 -12.27
C GLN A 411 -7.73 2.69 -12.19
N GLY A 412 -6.74 1.96 -12.65
CA GLY A 412 -6.75 0.48 -12.73
C GLY A 412 -6.17 -0.06 -14.04
N SER A 413 -5.76 0.83 -14.96
CA SER A 413 -5.00 0.50 -16.16
C SER A 413 -3.54 0.17 -15.85
N VAL A 414 -2.86 -0.43 -16.80
CA VAL A 414 -1.42 -0.71 -16.72
C VAL A 414 -0.59 0.50 -17.15
N LEU A 415 -1.06 1.23 -18.16
CA LEU A 415 -0.37 2.42 -18.69
C LEU A 415 -0.61 3.67 -17.84
N GLY A 416 -1.78 3.81 -17.20
CA GLY A 416 -2.15 5.02 -16.47
C GLY A 416 -1.11 5.52 -15.48
N PRO A 417 -0.57 4.67 -14.58
CA PRO A 417 0.48 5.09 -13.66
C PRO A 417 1.73 5.62 -14.37
N LEU A 418 2.20 4.98 -15.44
CA LEU A 418 3.36 5.45 -16.20
C LEU A 418 3.10 6.79 -16.88
N LEU A 419 1.93 6.94 -17.50
CA LEU A 419 1.54 8.19 -18.15
C LEU A 419 1.44 9.34 -17.15
N PHE A 420 0.95 9.08 -15.93
CA PHE A 420 0.96 10.07 -14.86
C PHE A 420 2.38 10.46 -14.45
N LEU A 421 3.30 9.48 -14.28
CA LEU A 421 4.69 9.80 -13.96
C LEU A 421 5.32 10.71 -15.01
N LEU A 422 5.09 10.44 -16.31
CA LEU A 422 5.61 11.26 -17.41
C LEU A 422 4.95 12.63 -17.44
N TYR A 423 3.69 12.75 -17.03
CA TYR A 423 2.99 14.04 -16.98
C TYR A 423 3.58 14.99 -15.94
N ILE A 424 3.92 14.47 -14.75
CA ILE A 424 4.46 15.30 -13.65
C ILE A 424 5.99 15.37 -13.64
N ASN A 425 6.66 14.66 -14.53
CA ASN A 425 8.12 14.46 -14.50
C ASN A 425 8.94 15.76 -14.52
N ASP A 426 8.46 16.77 -15.21
CA ASP A 426 9.09 18.08 -15.41
C ASP A 426 8.81 19.11 -14.28
N ILE A 427 8.12 18.72 -13.21
CA ILE A 427 7.87 19.58 -12.05
C ILE A 427 9.16 20.08 -11.40
N ILE A 428 10.22 19.29 -11.47
CA ILE A 428 11.54 19.62 -10.91
C ILE A 428 12.13 20.88 -11.55
N ASN A 429 11.76 21.19 -12.77
CA ASN A 429 12.18 22.37 -13.50
C ASN A 429 11.43 23.65 -13.08
N SER A 430 10.45 23.51 -12.17
CA SER A 430 9.75 24.68 -11.62
C SER A 430 10.66 25.52 -10.71
N SER A 431 11.57 24.91 -9.98
CA SER A 431 12.49 25.63 -9.10
C SER A 431 13.78 24.85 -8.82
N THR A 432 14.91 25.55 -8.79
CA THR A 432 16.22 25.00 -8.41
C THR A 432 16.52 25.12 -6.91
N LYS A 433 15.67 25.84 -6.16
CA LYS A 433 15.88 26.09 -4.72
C LYS A 433 15.26 25.03 -3.81
N GLY A 434 14.59 24.02 -4.36
CA GLY A 434 13.94 22.95 -3.61
C GLY A 434 14.33 21.57 -4.12
N GLU A 435 14.51 20.62 -3.21
CA GLU A 435 14.69 19.20 -3.51
C GLU A 435 13.32 18.54 -3.59
N PHE A 436 12.95 18.02 -4.76
CA PHE A 436 11.67 17.38 -4.97
C PHE A 436 11.77 15.88 -4.68
N VAL A 437 10.86 15.37 -3.87
CA VAL A 437 10.70 13.93 -3.61
C VAL A 437 9.27 13.54 -3.95
N LEU A 438 9.13 12.74 -5.00
CA LEU A 438 7.84 12.39 -5.57
C LEU A 438 7.48 10.93 -5.28
N PHE A 439 6.23 10.69 -4.95
CA PHE A 439 5.67 9.34 -4.90
C PHE A 439 4.31 9.32 -5.59
N ALA A 440 4.32 9.16 -6.90
CA ALA A 440 3.17 9.38 -7.78
C ALA A 440 2.64 10.82 -7.65
N ASP A 441 1.41 10.98 -7.13
CA ASP A 441 0.74 12.26 -6.89
C ASP A 441 1.18 12.93 -5.58
N ASP A 442 1.76 12.19 -4.62
CA ASP A 442 2.31 12.77 -3.40
C ASP A 442 3.60 13.56 -3.74
N THR A 443 3.52 14.88 -3.73
CA THR A 443 4.62 15.80 -4.02
C THR A 443 5.18 16.39 -2.73
N ASN A 444 6.47 16.16 -2.47
CA ASN A 444 7.12 16.65 -1.27
C ASN A 444 8.36 17.45 -1.66
N ILE A 445 8.58 18.59 -0.99
CA ILE A 445 9.65 19.52 -1.34
C ILE A 445 10.41 19.88 -0.08
N PHE A 446 11.73 19.74 -0.12
CA PHE A 446 12.61 20.11 0.98
C PHE A 446 13.42 21.33 0.56
N VAL A 447 13.28 22.43 1.33
CA VAL A 447 13.92 23.72 1.03
C VAL A 447 14.79 24.10 2.21
N SER A 448 16.06 24.41 1.96
CA SER A 448 17.04 24.78 2.99
C SER A 448 17.45 26.26 2.87
N GLY A 449 17.95 26.80 3.99
CA GLY A 449 18.56 28.12 4.09
C GLY A 449 19.44 28.21 5.34
N CYS A 450 20.49 29.03 5.28
CA CYS A 450 21.42 29.21 6.40
C CYS A 450 20.74 29.90 7.61
N THR A 451 19.69 30.65 7.36
CA THR A 451 18.84 31.27 8.38
C THR A 451 17.39 30.87 8.20
N GLU A 452 16.61 30.97 9.27
CA GLU A 452 15.16 30.74 9.20
C GLU A 452 14.49 31.62 8.13
N ARG A 453 14.81 32.91 8.13
CA ARG A 453 14.27 33.89 7.16
C ARG A 453 14.59 33.51 5.72
N GLU A 454 15.79 33.05 5.45
CA GLU A 454 16.22 32.61 4.12
C GLU A 454 15.46 31.36 3.68
N ALA A 455 15.33 30.36 4.56
CA ALA A 455 14.58 29.15 4.28
C ALA A 455 13.12 29.46 3.91
N TYR A 456 12.45 30.34 4.67
CA TYR A 456 11.07 30.75 4.37
C TYR A 456 10.97 31.59 3.07
N SER A 457 11.95 32.44 2.78
CA SER A 457 12.02 33.22 1.53
C SER A 457 12.14 32.27 0.34
N HIS A 458 13.10 31.33 0.39
CA HIS A 458 13.29 30.32 -0.64
C HIS A 458 12.03 29.46 -0.83
N ALA A 459 11.40 29.04 0.28
CA ALA A 459 10.20 28.20 0.21
C ALA A 459 9.01 28.92 -0.42
N ASN A 460 8.81 30.21 -0.16
CA ASN A 460 7.76 30.99 -0.82
C ASN A 460 8.03 31.14 -2.33
N ILE A 461 9.30 31.32 -2.75
CA ILE A 461 9.67 31.33 -4.17
C ILE A 461 9.34 29.99 -4.81
N VAL A 462 9.74 28.88 -4.18
CA VAL A 462 9.46 27.52 -4.66
C VAL A 462 7.96 27.29 -4.77
N LEU A 463 7.18 27.67 -3.75
CA LEU A 463 5.73 27.49 -3.74
C LEU A 463 5.03 28.27 -4.85
N ASN A 464 5.45 29.52 -5.12
CA ASN A 464 4.91 30.31 -6.23
C ASN A 464 5.21 29.63 -7.57
N ASN A 465 6.45 29.21 -7.79
CA ASN A 465 6.86 28.53 -9.02
C ASN A 465 6.13 27.19 -9.22
N VAL A 466 5.93 26.43 -8.14
CA VAL A 466 5.15 25.16 -8.17
C VAL A 466 3.69 25.46 -8.47
N ASN A 467 3.12 26.52 -7.91
CA ASN A 467 1.76 26.92 -8.24
C ASN A 467 1.61 27.25 -9.73
N ASP A 468 2.52 28.04 -10.30
CA ASP A 468 2.54 28.36 -11.71
C ASP A 468 2.67 27.10 -12.59
N TYR A 469 3.50 26.13 -12.14
CA TYR A 469 3.63 24.83 -12.80
C TYR A 469 2.31 24.06 -12.78
N MET A 470 1.68 23.97 -11.61
CA MET A 470 0.40 23.24 -11.46
C MET A 470 -0.69 23.86 -12.33
N GLU A 471 -0.79 25.19 -12.36
CA GLU A 471 -1.73 25.89 -13.22
C GLU A 471 -1.45 25.63 -14.71
N ALA A 472 -0.20 25.75 -15.15
CA ALA A 472 0.19 25.50 -16.55
C ALA A 472 -0.14 24.06 -16.99
N ASN A 473 -0.07 23.10 -16.06
CA ASN A 473 -0.36 21.70 -16.31
C ASN A 473 -1.78 21.27 -15.90
N GLN A 474 -2.67 22.20 -15.55
CA GLN A 474 -4.05 21.91 -15.11
C GLN A 474 -4.12 20.86 -13.97
N LEU A 475 -3.14 20.89 -13.08
CA LEU A 475 -3.12 20.10 -11.86
C LEU A 475 -3.64 20.95 -10.68
N HIS A 476 -4.48 20.38 -9.84
CA HIS A 476 -5.16 21.10 -8.79
C HIS A 476 -4.62 20.74 -7.40
N ILE A 477 -4.09 21.73 -6.68
CA ILE A 477 -3.59 21.54 -5.32
C ILE A 477 -4.75 21.58 -4.33
N ASN A 478 -4.74 20.65 -3.37
CA ASN A 478 -5.66 20.65 -2.24
C ASN A 478 -5.04 21.37 -1.04
N THR A 479 -5.15 22.70 -1.01
CA THR A 479 -4.53 23.54 0.03
C THR A 479 -4.92 23.16 1.45
N SER A 480 -6.16 22.67 1.67
CA SER A 480 -6.65 22.27 2.99
C SER A 480 -5.93 21.04 3.58
N LYS A 481 -5.27 20.23 2.73
CA LYS A 481 -4.50 19.07 3.15
C LYS A 481 -2.98 19.28 3.10
N CYS A 482 -2.55 20.37 2.47
CA CYS A 482 -1.15 20.72 2.43
C CYS A 482 -0.68 21.21 3.79
N CYS A 483 0.54 20.84 4.18
CA CYS A 483 1.17 21.27 5.42
C CYS A 483 2.69 21.30 5.27
N TYR A 484 3.36 21.91 6.26
CA TYR A 484 4.82 21.87 6.30
C TYR A 484 5.35 21.64 7.70
N ILE A 485 6.57 21.07 7.77
CA ILE A 485 7.35 20.91 8.98
C ILE A 485 8.61 21.78 8.86
N HIS A 486 8.96 22.48 9.93
CA HIS A 486 10.21 23.18 10.05
C HIS A 486 11.19 22.35 10.88
N PHE A 487 12.23 21.81 10.23
CA PHE A 487 13.32 21.11 10.85
C PHE A 487 14.41 22.13 11.19
N GLN A 488 14.75 22.22 12.46
CA GLN A 488 15.71 23.21 12.96
C GLN A 488 17.05 22.57 13.32
N PRO A 489 18.18 23.22 13.07
CA PRO A 489 19.48 22.77 13.58
C PRO A 489 19.48 22.79 15.11
N ASP A 490 20.30 21.94 15.72
CA ASP A 490 20.39 21.79 17.19
C ASP A 490 21.19 22.98 17.76
N LEU A 491 20.46 23.99 18.27
CA LEU A 491 21.04 25.24 18.80
C LEU A 491 21.99 25.07 19.99
N SER A 492 21.97 23.89 20.64
CA SER A 492 22.89 23.62 21.78
C SER A 492 24.37 23.56 21.41
N ARG A 493 24.71 23.43 20.12
CA ARG A 493 26.09 23.34 19.62
C ARG A 493 26.59 24.56 18.83
N THR A 494 25.68 25.49 18.47
CA THR A 494 26.02 26.69 17.68
C THR A 494 26.32 27.92 18.52
N LYS A 495 26.80 27.72 19.75
CA LYS A 495 27.11 28.84 20.69
C LYS A 495 28.18 29.83 20.22
N GLN A 496 28.77 29.70 19.04
CA GLN A 496 29.93 30.53 18.69
C GLN A 496 29.81 31.47 17.48
N THR A 497 28.74 31.52 16.70
CA THR A 497 28.73 32.38 15.50
C THR A 497 27.54 33.33 15.31
N CYS A 498 26.49 33.24 16.10
CA CYS A 498 25.34 34.12 15.97
C CYS A 498 25.01 34.87 17.28
N ALA A 499 25.99 35.58 17.84
CA ALA A 499 25.70 36.63 18.81
C ALA A 499 24.97 37.79 18.10
N ARG A 500 23.75 38.09 18.56
CA ARG A 500 22.90 39.22 18.17
C ARG A 500 21.97 39.04 16.95
N ALA A 501 21.19 37.97 16.87
CA ALA A 501 19.89 38.08 16.19
C ALA A 501 18.83 38.43 17.24
N ARG A 502 18.37 39.68 17.26
CA ARG A 502 17.19 40.09 18.03
C ARG A 502 15.99 39.23 17.60
N PRO A 503 15.08 38.79 18.51
CA PRO A 503 13.86 38.16 18.12
C PRO A 503 13.06 39.14 17.25
N TYR A 504 12.99 38.86 15.95
CA TYR A 504 12.26 39.71 15.01
C TYR A 504 10.84 39.16 14.92
N ASP A 505 9.89 39.91 15.42
CA ASP A 505 8.47 39.62 15.64
C ASP A 505 7.61 39.53 14.35
N ARG A 506 8.18 39.21 13.19
CA ARG A 506 7.38 38.90 12.02
C ARG A 506 7.32 37.39 11.83
N GLU A 507 6.18 36.83 12.17
CA GLU A 507 5.84 35.45 11.88
C GLU A 507 6.15 35.10 10.42
N CYS A 508 7.18 34.28 10.19
CA CYS A 508 7.49 33.75 8.85
C CYS A 508 6.36 32.83 8.42
N LYS A 509 5.63 33.21 7.35
CA LYS A 509 4.47 32.46 6.84
C LYS A 509 4.78 31.87 5.46
N LEU A 510 4.31 30.64 5.20
CA LEU A 510 4.31 30.07 3.87
C LEU A 510 2.92 30.27 3.24
N LEU A 511 2.92 30.80 2.02
CA LEU A 511 1.72 31.08 1.25
C LEU A 511 1.67 30.18 0.01
N LEU A 512 0.53 29.56 -0.21
CA LEU A 512 0.24 28.80 -1.41
C LEU A 512 -1.15 29.21 -1.93
N ASN A 513 -1.24 29.74 -3.14
CA ASN A 513 -2.49 30.31 -3.69
C ASN A 513 -3.13 31.34 -2.75
N LYS A 514 -2.32 32.23 -2.19
CA LYS A 514 -2.75 33.25 -1.20
C LYS A 514 -3.29 32.68 0.11
N CYS A 515 -3.33 31.35 0.27
CA CYS A 515 -3.71 30.64 1.50
C CYS A 515 -2.47 30.33 2.33
N GLN A 516 -2.53 30.62 3.64
CA GLN A 516 -1.45 30.26 4.55
C GLN A 516 -1.41 28.75 4.76
N LEU A 517 -0.24 28.13 4.51
CA LEU A 517 -0.03 26.72 4.82
C LEU A 517 0.05 26.47 6.32
N LYS A 518 -0.48 25.33 6.74
CA LYS A 518 -0.46 24.91 8.14
C LYS A 518 0.94 24.41 8.54
N LYS A 519 1.58 25.07 9.53
CA LYS A 519 2.76 24.53 10.22
C LYS A 519 2.34 23.40 11.14
N VAL A 520 3.01 22.25 11.07
CA VAL A 520 2.72 21.10 11.92
C VAL A 520 4.00 20.56 12.56
N GLN A 521 3.89 20.03 13.79
CA GLN A 521 5.02 19.42 14.49
C GLN A 521 5.32 18.01 13.97
N SER A 522 4.32 17.32 13.44
CA SER A 522 4.46 16.02 12.82
C SER A 522 3.43 15.81 11.73
N THR A 523 3.77 15.01 10.71
CA THR A 523 2.85 14.65 9.63
C THR A 523 3.04 13.20 9.20
N LYS A 524 1.99 12.64 8.59
CA LYS A 524 2.05 11.30 8.03
C LYS A 524 2.58 11.35 6.60
N PHE A 525 3.80 10.91 6.41
CA PHE A 525 4.47 10.81 5.12
C PHE A 525 4.58 9.34 4.68
N LEU A 526 3.96 8.99 3.57
CA LEU A 526 3.96 7.64 2.99
C LEU A 526 3.68 6.51 4.01
N GLY A 527 2.78 6.78 4.95
CA GLY A 527 2.37 5.79 5.96
C GLY A 527 3.16 5.78 7.27
N VAL A 528 4.24 6.54 7.38
CA VAL A 528 5.07 6.74 8.58
C VAL A 528 4.88 8.15 9.09
N ILE A 529 4.93 8.38 10.41
CA ILE A 529 4.82 9.71 11.00
C ILE A 529 6.23 10.29 11.20
N ILE A 530 6.50 11.42 10.56
CA ILE A 530 7.74 12.17 10.70
C ILE A 530 7.47 13.36 11.61
N ASP A 531 8.33 13.59 12.61
CA ASP A 531 8.28 14.74 13.53
C ASP A 531 9.41 15.73 13.24
N GLN A 532 9.23 16.99 13.66
CA GLN A 532 10.17 18.09 13.44
C GLN A 532 11.57 17.83 14.00
N GLY A 533 11.68 16.99 15.02
CA GLY A 533 12.96 16.62 15.63
C GLY A 533 13.59 15.37 15.02
N LEU A 534 12.92 14.67 14.10
CA LEU A 534 13.29 13.34 13.60
C LEU A 534 13.56 12.35 14.72
N THR A 535 12.78 12.47 15.82
CA THR A 535 12.93 11.63 17.03
C THR A 535 12.18 10.32 16.93
N TRP A 536 11.26 10.21 15.96
CA TRP A 536 10.36 9.07 15.74
C TRP A 536 9.39 8.76 16.90
N GLU A 537 9.26 9.64 17.88
CA GLU A 537 8.36 9.41 19.04
C GLU A 537 6.91 9.24 18.60
N ALA A 538 6.44 10.18 17.76
CA ALA A 538 5.08 10.11 17.23
C ALA A 538 4.81 8.82 16.43
N GLN A 539 5.82 8.30 15.72
CA GLN A 539 5.72 7.02 15.00
C GLN A 539 5.66 5.84 15.98
N ILE A 540 6.50 5.83 17.01
CA ILE A 540 6.53 4.78 18.03
C ILE A 540 5.18 4.73 18.77
N ASP A 541 4.64 5.87 19.20
CA ASP A 541 3.34 5.94 19.88
C ASP A 541 2.19 5.49 18.98
N HIS A 542 2.23 5.88 17.69
CA HIS A 542 1.24 5.41 16.70
C HIS A 542 1.31 3.90 16.53
N LEU A 543 2.52 3.37 16.40
CA LEU A 543 2.75 1.93 16.23
C LEU A 543 2.32 1.16 17.48
N GLU A 544 2.64 1.66 18.68
CA GLU A 544 2.21 1.08 19.95
C GLU A 544 0.69 0.91 20.01
N LYS A 545 -0.07 1.98 19.74
CA LYS A 545 -1.55 1.94 19.70
C LYS A 545 -2.06 0.92 18.70
N LYS A 546 -1.44 0.86 17.53
CA LYS A 546 -1.84 -0.05 16.44
C LYS A 546 -1.55 -1.52 16.79
N LEU A 547 -0.37 -1.81 17.35
CA LEU A 547 0.01 -3.17 17.75
C LEU A 547 -0.82 -3.67 18.93
N ASN A 548 -1.14 -2.82 19.91
CA ASN A 548 -2.06 -3.15 20.98
C ASN A 548 -3.46 -3.51 20.46
N SER A 549 -3.97 -2.75 19.51
CA SER A 549 -5.23 -3.08 18.81
C SER A 549 -5.15 -4.44 18.09
N CYS A 550 -4.00 -4.77 17.48
CA CYS A 550 -3.78 -6.07 16.85
C CYS A 550 -3.79 -7.22 17.87
N ILE A 551 -3.20 -7.03 19.05
CA ILE A 551 -3.22 -8.04 20.15
C ILE A 551 -4.66 -8.34 20.58
N VAL A 552 -5.49 -7.31 20.79
CA VAL A 552 -6.90 -7.50 21.14
C VAL A 552 -7.62 -8.31 20.06
N MET A 553 -7.33 -8.02 18.80
CA MET A 553 -7.89 -8.72 17.65
C MET A 553 -7.45 -10.18 17.61
N ILE A 554 -6.14 -10.43 17.77
CA ILE A 554 -5.54 -11.76 17.80
C ILE A 554 -6.14 -12.58 18.96
N LYS A 555 -6.32 -12.00 20.16
CA LYS A 555 -6.94 -12.65 21.32
C LYS A 555 -8.35 -13.15 21.01
N ARG A 556 -9.14 -12.39 20.24
CA ARG A 556 -10.49 -12.79 19.82
C ARG A 556 -10.47 -13.93 18.80
N ILE A 557 -9.58 -13.84 17.81
CA ILE A 557 -9.52 -14.77 16.68
C ILE A 557 -8.87 -16.10 17.11
N LYS A 558 -7.82 -16.07 17.95
CA LYS A 558 -7.08 -17.25 18.42
C LYS A 558 -7.99 -18.38 18.92
N LYS A 559 -9.10 -18.02 19.59
CA LYS A 559 -10.06 -19.00 20.14
C LYS A 559 -10.80 -19.83 19.09
N SER A 560 -10.80 -19.38 17.83
CA SER A 560 -11.60 -19.95 16.74
C SER A 560 -10.76 -20.54 15.61
N ILE A 561 -9.42 -20.53 15.71
CA ILE A 561 -8.52 -21.04 14.65
C ILE A 561 -7.57 -22.11 15.18
N PRO A 562 -7.10 -23.05 14.35
CA PRO A 562 -6.12 -24.05 14.73
C PRO A 562 -4.74 -23.45 15.05
N LYS A 563 -3.95 -24.13 15.89
CA LYS A 563 -2.60 -23.68 16.28
C LYS A 563 -1.65 -23.53 15.06
N SER A 564 -1.80 -24.36 14.02
CA SER A 564 -1.01 -24.31 12.79
C SER A 564 -1.10 -22.96 12.06
N GLU A 565 -2.20 -22.22 12.23
CA GLU A 565 -2.44 -20.93 11.57
C GLU A 565 -1.93 -19.72 12.38
N TYR A 566 -1.42 -19.93 13.61
CA TYR A 566 -1.01 -18.82 14.49
C TYR A 566 0.15 -18.01 13.91
N LEU A 567 1.11 -18.65 13.25
CA LEU A 567 2.23 -17.94 12.60
C LEU A 567 1.75 -17.08 11.42
N LYS A 568 0.80 -17.58 10.64
CA LYS A 568 0.19 -16.81 9.55
C LYS A 568 -0.57 -15.60 10.10
N LEU A 569 -1.33 -15.80 11.19
CA LEU A 569 -2.05 -14.73 11.86
C LEU A 569 -1.10 -13.65 12.43
N TYR A 570 0.01 -14.07 13.05
CA TYR A 570 1.06 -13.17 13.54
C TYR A 570 1.65 -12.35 12.40
N ASN A 571 2.08 -13.01 11.32
CA ASN A 571 2.69 -12.33 10.17
C ASN A 571 1.71 -11.35 9.50
N ALA A 572 0.45 -11.74 9.37
CA ALA A 572 -0.55 -10.94 8.68
C ALA A 572 -1.02 -9.72 9.48
N LEU A 573 -1.27 -9.86 10.78
CA LEU A 573 -1.87 -8.81 11.59
C LEU A 573 -0.86 -8.00 12.42
N PHE A 574 0.25 -8.61 12.81
CA PHE A 574 1.22 -7.97 13.72
C PHE A 574 2.51 -7.61 12.99
N MET A 575 3.19 -8.59 12.39
CA MET A 575 4.48 -8.41 11.74
C MET A 575 4.39 -7.42 10.56
N SER A 576 3.31 -7.43 9.79
CA SER A 576 3.09 -6.50 8.67
C SER A 576 3.12 -5.02 9.10
N HIS A 577 2.67 -4.71 10.31
CA HIS A 577 2.77 -3.36 10.86
C HIS A 577 4.13 -3.07 11.46
N LEU A 578 4.72 -4.07 12.13
CA LEU A 578 6.02 -3.93 12.77
C LEU A 578 7.15 -3.74 11.76
N SER A 579 7.12 -4.47 10.64
CA SER A 579 8.17 -4.43 9.62
C SER A 579 8.03 -3.26 8.63
N TYR A 580 6.88 -2.55 8.62
CA TYR A 580 6.66 -1.47 7.64
C TYR A 580 7.65 -0.32 7.88
N CYS A 581 8.51 -0.07 6.87
CA CYS A 581 9.54 0.96 6.90
C CYS A 581 10.42 0.94 8.17
N ILE A 582 10.64 -0.24 8.77
CA ILE A 582 11.44 -0.35 9.99
C ILE A 582 12.88 0.12 9.77
N SER A 583 13.43 0.02 8.55
CA SER A 583 14.75 0.56 8.21
C SER A 583 14.84 2.09 8.35
N CYS A 584 13.71 2.80 8.33
CA CYS A 584 13.69 4.25 8.50
C CYS A 584 13.67 4.65 10.00
N TRP A 585 12.79 4.03 10.79
CA TRP A 585 12.54 4.43 12.18
C TRP A 585 13.18 3.50 13.22
N GLY A 586 13.62 2.30 12.85
CA GLY A 586 14.13 1.29 13.78
C GLY A 586 15.50 1.59 14.37
N GLY A 587 16.19 2.65 13.91
CA GLY A 587 17.49 3.09 14.45
C GLY A 587 17.39 3.94 15.74
N VAL A 588 16.20 4.12 16.31
CA VAL A 588 16.03 4.89 17.55
C VAL A 588 16.69 4.21 18.75
N PRO A 589 16.99 4.96 19.82
CA PRO A 589 17.60 4.39 21.05
C PRO A 589 16.81 3.23 21.63
N ASN A 590 17.50 2.27 22.21
CA ASN A 590 16.94 1.01 22.72
C ASN A 590 15.77 1.21 23.69
N TYR A 591 15.79 2.24 24.55
CA TYR A 591 14.72 2.49 25.50
C TYR A 591 13.36 2.75 24.82
N LYS A 592 13.37 3.37 23.62
CA LYS A 592 12.17 3.57 22.80
C LYS A 592 11.72 2.26 22.14
N LEU A 593 12.68 1.48 21.61
CA LEU A 593 12.39 0.17 21.01
C LEU A 593 11.85 -0.83 22.02
N ASN A 594 12.29 -0.77 23.29
CA ASN A 594 11.85 -1.67 24.34
C ASN A 594 10.33 -1.63 24.58
N LYS A 595 9.69 -0.48 24.40
CA LYS A 595 8.21 -0.38 24.43
C LYS A 595 7.58 -1.31 23.40
N ILE A 596 8.03 -1.21 22.15
CA ILE A 596 7.52 -2.02 21.03
C ILE A 596 7.90 -3.50 21.19
N PHE A 597 9.12 -3.77 21.64
CA PHE A 597 9.57 -5.14 21.89
C PHE A 597 8.77 -5.83 23.00
N SER A 598 8.40 -5.11 24.05
CA SER A 598 7.52 -5.63 25.10
C SER A 598 6.14 -6.04 24.55
N ILE A 599 5.61 -5.27 23.59
CA ILE A 599 4.35 -5.59 22.90
C ILE A 599 4.53 -6.82 22.01
N GLN A 600 5.68 -6.94 21.32
CA GLN A 600 6.01 -8.13 20.54
C GLN A 600 6.08 -9.38 21.42
N LYS A 601 6.79 -9.32 22.56
CA LYS A 601 6.85 -10.41 23.56
C LYS A 601 5.45 -10.82 24.02
N ARG A 602 4.59 -9.86 24.35
CA ARG A 602 3.20 -10.12 24.76
C ARG A 602 2.38 -10.81 23.67
N CYS A 603 2.56 -10.42 22.41
CA CYS A 603 1.90 -11.07 21.27
C CYS A 603 2.36 -12.52 21.09
N ILE A 604 3.66 -12.78 21.23
CA ILE A 604 4.26 -14.12 21.11
C ILE A 604 3.78 -15.03 22.25
N ARG A 605 3.80 -14.56 23.51
CA ARG A 605 3.21 -15.32 24.63
C ARG A 605 1.74 -15.61 24.40
N LEU A 606 0.97 -14.62 23.96
CA LEU A 606 -0.44 -14.81 23.67
C LEU A 606 -0.68 -15.92 22.63
N LEU A 607 0.12 -16.00 21.57
CA LEU A 607 -0.09 -16.97 20.50
C LEU A 607 0.48 -18.35 20.81
N PHE A 608 1.69 -18.41 21.33
CA PHE A 608 2.50 -19.60 21.39
C PHE A 608 2.83 -20.06 22.82
N GLY A 609 2.61 -19.22 23.83
CA GLY A 609 2.75 -19.61 25.22
C GLY A 609 1.80 -20.75 25.57
N GLU A 610 2.29 -21.73 26.26
CA GLU A 610 1.49 -22.79 26.84
C GLU A 610 0.81 -22.20 28.06
N THR A 611 -0.51 -22.27 28.14
CA THR A 611 -1.18 -22.09 29.43
C THR A 611 -0.75 -23.28 30.26
N PRO A 612 -0.12 -23.08 31.45
CA PRO A 612 0.11 -24.19 32.32
C PRO A 612 -1.21 -24.92 32.53
N SER A 613 -1.21 -26.23 32.36
CA SER A 613 -2.30 -27.08 32.82
C SER A 613 -2.25 -27.06 34.34
N TYR A 614 -2.74 -25.98 34.93
CA TYR A 614 -2.94 -25.99 36.38
C TYR A 614 -4.12 -26.89 36.68
N ASP A 615 -3.83 -27.94 37.41
CA ASP A 615 -4.84 -28.68 38.11
C ASP A 615 -5.52 -27.70 39.08
N HIS A 616 -6.79 -27.41 38.85
CA HIS A 616 -7.52 -26.38 39.58
C HIS A 616 -7.62 -26.62 41.08
N SER A 617 -7.30 -27.83 41.54
CA SER A 617 -7.34 -28.20 42.95
C SER A 617 -6.23 -27.58 43.81
N GLU A 618 -4.97 -27.58 43.33
CA GLU A 618 -3.84 -26.98 44.07
C GLU A 618 -3.85 -25.46 44.13
N PHE A 619 -4.41 -24.80 43.06
CA PHE A 619 -4.48 -23.35 43.00
C PHE A 619 -5.51 -22.76 43.99
N TYR A 620 -6.64 -23.43 44.19
CA TYR A 620 -7.67 -22.98 45.15
C TYR A 620 -7.21 -23.11 46.58
N GLU A 621 -6.41 -24.10 46.93
CA GLU A 621 -5.87 -24.24 48.31
C GLU A 621 -4.81 -23.18 48.64
N THR A 622 -3.97 -22.82 47.64
CA THR A 622 -2.95 -21.77 47.79
C THR A 622 -3.55 -20.37 47.82
N CYS A 623 -4.58 -20.11 47.04
CA CYS A 623 -5.30 -18.83 47.04
C CYS A 623 -6.21 -18.65 48.28
N ALA A 624 -6.71 -19.71 48.87
CA ALA A 624 -7.50 -19.63 50.11
C ALA A 624 -6.67 -19.18 51.33
N ARG A 625 -5.35 -19.46 51.31
CA ARG A 625 -4.39 -18.99 52.34
C ARG A 625 -3.86 -17.58 52.10
N ALA A 626 -3.98 -17.01 50.87
CA ALA A 626 -3.42 -15.71 50.47
C ALA A 626 -4.48 -14.59 50.34
N ARG A 627 -5.63 -14.68 50.99
CA ARG A 627 -6.75 -13.73 50.90
C ARG A 627 -6.50 -12.31 51.41
N THR A 628 -5.27 -11.91 51.66
CA THR A 628 -4.95 -10.57 52.19
C THR A 628 -4.00 -9.73 51.35
N ILE A 629 -3.46 -10.21 50.24
CA ILE A 629 -2.57 -9.38 49.39
C ILE A 629 -2.86 -9.58 47.92
N THR A 630 -3.78 -8.75 47.39
CA THR A 630 -3.81 -8.19 46.04
C THR A 630 -3.96 -9.12 44.82
N ASP A 631 -5.16 -9.16 44.26
CA ASP A 631 -5.50 -9.59 42.88
C ASP A 631 -4.61 -8.96 41.78
N HIS A 632 -3.86 -7.93 42.13
CA HIS A 632 -2.96 -7.21 41.23
C HIS A 632 -1.63 -7.93 40.96
N TYR A 633 -1.21 -8.89 41.85
CA TYR A 633 0.04 -9.66 41.68
C TYR A 633 -0.14 -10.95 40.90
N ALA A 634 -1.32 -11.53 40.87
CA ALA A 634 -1.59 -12.77 40.13
C ALA A 634 -1.59 -12.52 38.61
N GLU A 635 -2.11 -11.39 38.13
CA GLU A 635 -1.99 -11.03 36.70
C GLU A 635 -0.56 -10.68 36.27
N LYS A 636 0.28 -10.17 37.16
CA LYS A 636 1.69 -9.86 36.89
C LYS A 636 2.58 -11.09 36.77
N ASN A 637 2.33 -12.16 37.52
CA ASN A 637 3.16 -13.38 37.49
C ASN A 637 2.92 -14.23 36.21
N PHE A 638 1.79 -14.14 35.53
CA PHE A 638 1.58 -14.72 34.18
C PHE A 638 2.45 -14.07 33.10
N ALA A 639 3.15 -12.99 33.40
CA ALA A 639 4.00 -12.24 32.46
C ALA A 639 5.41 -12.84 32.30
N LEU A 640 5.80 -13.84 33.04
CA LEU A 640 7.22 -14.24 33.23
C LEU A 640 7.66 -15.48 32.44
N GLU A 641 6.80 -16.06 31.55
CA GLU A 641 7.30 -17.12 30.69
C GLU A 641 8.40 -16.55 29.75
N PRO A 642 9.62 -17.18 29.78
CA PRO A 642 10.72 -16.71 28.93
C PRO A 642 10.32 -16.75 27.48
N THR A 643 10.38 -15.62 26.77
CA THR A 643 9.96 -15.56 25.39
C THR A 643 11.04 -15.99 24.39
N LYS A 644 12.32 -16.01 24.81
CA LYS A 644 13.44 -16.42 23.95
C LYS A 644 13.23 -17.80 23.32
N PRO A 645 12.84 -18.86 24.09
CA PRO A 645 12.55 -20.16 23.50
C PRO A 645 11.41 -20.14 22.48
N LEU A 646 10.35 -19.35 22.72
CA LEU A 646 9.21 -19.23 21.80
C LEU A 646 9.60 -18.57 20.48
N PHE A 647 10.41 -17.50 20.51
CA PHE A 647 10.93 -16.86 19.31
C PHE A 647 11.75 -17.83 18.47
N ASN A 648 12.64 -18.61 19.11
CA ASN A 648 13.53 -19.57 18.45
C ASN A 648 12.73 -20.75 17.88
N LYS A 649 11.84 -21.38 18.68
CA LYS A 649 10.97 -22.50 18.26
C LYS A 649 10.16 -22.15 17.01
N HIS A 650 9.62 -20.93 16.93
CA HIS A 650 8.79 -20.49 15.80
C HIS A 650 9.57 -19.74 14.72
N LYS A 651 10.91 -19.66 14.83
CA LYS A 651 11.80 -18.96 13.89
C LYS A 651 11.37 -17.51 13.61
N ILE A 652 11.02 -16.79 14.67
CA ILE A 652 10.61 -15.39 14.64
C ILE A 652 11.78 -14.52 15.07
N LEU A 653 12.11 -13.50 14.28
CA LEU A 653 13.12 -12.52 14.66
C LEU A 653 12.55 -11.58 15.74
N ASN A 654 13.35 -11.28 16.77
CA ASN A 654 13.07 -10.20 17.70
C ASN A 654 13.15 -8.84 16.97
N LEU A 655 12.66 -7.77 17.61
CA LEU A 655 12.57 -6.46 16.99
C LEU A 655 13.93 -5.94 16.49
N GLN A 656 14.99 -6.13 17.25
CA GLN A 656 16.33 -5.66 16.92
C GLN A 656 16.90 -6.41 15.71
N ASN A 657 16.80 -7.74 15.71
CA ASN A 657 17.24 -8.56 14.58
C ASN A 657 16.36 -8.36 13.35
N LEU A 658 15.08 -8.07 13.54
CA LEU A 658 14.19 -7.68 12.44
C LEU A 658 14.65 -6.37 11.79
N TYR A 659 15.05 -5.37 12.56
CA TYR A 659 15.61 -4.12 12.07
C TYR A 659 16.88 -4.37 11.27
N ILE A 660 17.85 -5.13 11.84
CA ILE A 660 19.10 -5.48 11.16
C ILE A 660 18.83 -6.22 9.84
N TYR A 661 17.90 -7.18 9.86
CA TYR A 661 17.49 -7.91 8.67
C TYR A 661 16.99 -6.99 7.56
N HIS A 662 16.13 -6.03 7.88
CA HIS A 662 15.58 -5.10 6.90
C HIS A 662 16.63 -4.13 6.36
N ILE A 663 17.49 -3.57 7.24
CA ILE A 663 18.61 -2.71 6.82
C ILE A 663 19.49 -3.45 5.81
N PHE A 664 19.94 -4.63 6.16
CA PHE A 664 20.83 -5.42 5.30
C PHE A 664 20.16 -5.76 3.96
N MET A 665 18.90 -6.23 4.00
CA MET A 665 18.19 -6.60 2.78
C MET A 665 17.90 -5.40 1.85
N GLU A 666 17.61 -4.24 2.39
CA GLU A 666 17.43 -3.02 1.58
C GLU A 666 18.77 -2.57 0.97
N THR A 667 19.82 -2.53 1.78
CA THR A 667 21.19 -2.21 1.31
C THR A 667 21.63 -3.16 0.20
N PHE A 668 21.46 -4.46 0.41
CA PHE A 668 21.82 -5.48 -0.58
C PHE A 668 21.06 -5.27 -1.91
N LYS A 669 19.74 -5.04 -1.85
CA LYS A 669 18.93 -4.79 -3.05
C LYS A 669 19.38 -3.53 -3.79
N VAL A 670 19.62 -2.43 -3.07
CA VAL A 670 20.07 -1.17 -3.66
C VAL A 670 21.42 -1.34 -4.36
N LEU A 671 22.36 -1.99 -3.72
CA LEU A 671 23.71 -2.24 -4.30
C LEU A 671 23.64 -3.18 -5.51
N LYS A 672 22.92 -4.29 -5.38
CA LYS A 672 22.80 -5.30 -6.45
C LYS A 672 22.06 -4.77 -7.67
N PHE A 673 20.95 -4.09 -7.47
CA PHE A 673 20.14 -3.57 -8.59
C PHE A 673 20.62 -2.20 -9.09
N ARG A 674 21.56 -1.56 -8.38
CA ARG A 674 21.95 -0.17 -8.61
C ARG A 674 20.76 0.80 -8.69
N SER A 675 19.71 0.49 -7.97
CA SER A 675 18.42 1.23 -8.01
C SER A 675 17.74 1.19 -6.63
N PRO A 676 17.17 2.31 -6.17
CA PRO A 676 17.16 3.65 -6.83
C PRO A 676 18.56 4.29 -6.87
N LEU A 677 18.86 5.03 -7.92
CA LEU A 677 20.17 5.70 -8.06
C LEU A 677 20.39 6.72 -6.95
N SER A 678 19.35 7.47 -6.59
CA SER A 678 19.36 8.44 -5.48
C SER A 678 19.77 7.83 -4.13
N ILE A 679 19.34 6.61 -3.81
CA ILE A 679 19.77 5.88 -2.61
C ILE A 679 21.15 5.23 -2.82
N ARG A 680 21.41 4.70 -4.03
CA ARG A 680 22.69 4.06 -4.36
C ARG A 680 23.86 5.02 -4.22
N ASN A 681 23.68 6.28 -4.62
CA ASN A 681 24.71 7.32 -4.54
C ASN A 681 25.06 7.73 -3.10
N LEU A 682 24.19 7.43 -2.13
CA LEU A 682 24.48 7.61 -0.70
C LEU A 682 25.38 6.50 -0.13
N LEU A 683 25.58 5.39 -0.87
CA LEU A 683 26.35 4.21 -0.47
C LEU A 683 27.55 4.05 -1.42
N SER A 684 28.75 4.37 -0.98
CA SER A 684 29.95 4.24 -1.78
C SER A 684 30.90 3.17 -1.21
N PHE A 685 31.54 2.40 -2.10
CA PHE A 685 32.55 1.44 -1.70
C PHE A 685 33.91 2.14 -1.41
N LEU A 686 34.69 1.54 -0.51
CA LEU A 686 36.07 1.94 -0.29
C LEU A 686 36.90 1.57 -1.54
N PRO A 687 37.70 2.50 -2.08
CA PRO A 687 38.62 2.19 -3.17
C PRO A 687 39.67 1.19 -2.67
N LYS A 688 40.02 0.20 -3.52
CA LYS A 688 41.04 -0.83 -3.25
C LYS A 688 40.79 -1.78 -2.08
N SER A 689 39.52 -1.98 -1.68
CA SER A 689 39.18 -2.95 -0.63
C SER A 689 38.72 -4.27 -1.25
N ASP A 690 39.49 -5.36 -1.02
CA ASP A 690 39.12 -6.73 -1.45
C ASP A 690 37.86 -7.27 -0.78
N LYS A 691 37.37 -6.61 0.28
CA LYS A 691 36.24 -7.09 1.12
C LYS A 691 34.90 -6.38 0.86
N MET A 692 34.69 -5.73 -0.29
CA MET A 692 33.44 -5.01 -0.62
C MET A 692 32.90 -4.13 0.53
N ARG A 693 33.80 -3.43 1.23
CA ARG A 693 33.40 -2.54 2.33
C ARG A 693 32.87 -1.22 1.81
N LEU A 694 31.84 -0.71 2.48
CA LEU A 694 31.27 0.61 2.22
C LEU A 694 32.04 1.69 2.99
N LYS A 695 32.17 2.88 2.36
CA LYS A 695 32.80 4.04 2.98
C LYS A 695 31.91 4.54 4.16
N VAL A 696 32.51 4.65 5.33
CA VAL A 696 31.80 5.16 6.53
C VAL A 696 31.59 6.66 6.34
N PRO A 697 30.33 7.15 6.43
CA PRO A 697 30.07 8.58 6.35
C PRO A 697 30.59 9.29 7.61
N LEU A 698 31.24 10.42 7.42
CA LEU A 698 31.63 11.31 8.52
C LEU A 698 30.38 12.05 9.00
N VAL A 699 29.90 11.72 10.19
CA VAL A 699 28.67 12.30 10.76
C VAL A 699 28.97 12.89 12.14
N LYS A 700 28.49 14.12 12.36
CA LYS A 700 28.69 14.89 13.61
C LYS A 700 27.52 14.69 14.60
N LEU A 701 26.30 14.63 14.09
CA LEU A 701 25.10 14.54 14.92
C LEU A 701 24.77 13.09 15.29
N ASN A 702 24.35 12.86 16.54
CA ASN A 702 23.89 11.56 16.97
C ASN A 702 22.68 11.05 16.17
N LYS A 703 21.78 11.96 15.76
CA LYS A 703 20.62 11.61 14.92
C LYS A 703 21.05 11.02 13.58
N THR A 704 22.09 11.56 12.94
CA THR A 704 22.60 11.08 11.66
C THR A 704 23.30 9.73 11.80
N LYS A 705 23.94 9.43 12.95
CA LYS A 705 24.51 8.10 13.22
C LYS A 705 23.45 6.99 13.23
N HIS A 706 22.20 7.33 13.49
CA HIS A 706 21.09 6.38 13.57
C HIS A 706 20.22 6.35 12.31
N ASN A 707 20.57 7.12 11.27
CA ASN A 707 19.83 7.09 10.00
C ASN A 707 20.11 5.83 9.19
N PHE A 708 19.33 5.62 8.12
CA PHE A 708 19.45 4.46 7.24
C PHE A 708 20.86 4.33 6.65
N VAL A 709 21.46 5.40 6.12
CA VAL A 709 22.75 5.35 5.44
C VAL A 709 23.86 4.92 6.40
N SER A 710 23.98 5.58 7.55
CA SER A 710 25.01 5.26 8.56
C SER A 710 24.87 3.83 9.08
N LYS A 711 23.64 3.39 9.36
CA LYS A 711 23.35 2.04 9.85
C LYS A 711 23.51 0.98 8.76
N SER A 712 23.23 1.30 7.51
CA SER A 712 23.48 0.40 6.37
C SER A 712 24.98 0.10 6.25
N VAL A 713 25.81 1.14 6.31
CA VAL A 713 27.27 1.00 6.22
C VAL A 713 27.82 0.23 7.43
N GLU A 714 27.40 0.58 8.64
CA GLU A 714 27.77 -0.12 9.86
C GLU A 714 27.43 -1.62 9.76
N LYS A 715 26.16 -1.95 9.52
CA LYS A 715 25.71 -3.35 9.50
C LYS A 715 26.24 -4.14 8.31
N TRP A 716 26.48 -3.49 7.19
CA TRP A 716 27.14 -4.11 6.03
C TRP A 716 28.58 -4.46 6.36
N ASN A 717 29.34 -3.52 6.93
CA ASN A 717 30.77 -3.73 7.25
C ASN A 717 30.98 -4.70 8.44
N ASP A 718 30.04 -4.75 9.39
CA ASP A 718 30.06 -5.67 10.54
C ASP A 718 29.68 -7.10 10.16
N THR A 719 29.07 -7.31 8.99
CA THR A 719 28.66 -8.65 8.55
C THR A 719 29.90 -9.47 8.18
N SER A 720 30.01 -10.67 8.78
CA SER A 720 31.20 -11.50 8.56
C SER A 720 31.35 -11.85 7.06
N PRO A 721 32.60 -11.93 6.57
CA PRO A 721 32.90 -12.34 5.18
C PRO A 721 32.20 -13.64 4.79
N GLU A 722 32.04 -14.59 5.72
CA GLU A 722 31.38 -15.87 5.48
C GLU A 722 29.92 -15.75 4.99
N VAL A 723 29.21 -14.69 5.37
CA VAL A 723 27.85 -14.42 4.87
C VAL A 723 27.92 -14.00 3.41
N PHE A 724 28.96 -13.24 3.02
CA PHE A 724 29.18 -12.81 1.64
C PHE A 724 29.67 -13.99 0.80
N ASP A 725 30.68 -14.73 1.26
CA ASP A 725 31.29 -15.83 0.51
C ASP A 725 30.28 -16.98 0.28
N LYS A 726 29.45 -17.28 1.26
CA LYS A 726 28.38 -18.28 1.13
C LYS A 726 27.14 -17.76 0.40
N CYS A 727 26.94 -16.44 0.30
CA CYS A 727 25.75 -15.83 -0.28
C CYS A 727 26.00 -15.21 -1.67
N ILE A 728 27.24 -14.87 -1.97
CA ILE A 728 27.65 -14.27 -3.25
C ILE A 728 28.86 -15.08 -3.75
N PRO A 729 28.64 -16.10 -4.60
CA PRO A 729 29.74 -16.84 -5.19
C PRO A 729 30.64 -15.86 -5.93
N THR A 730 31.91 -15.75 -5.52
CA THR A 730 32.92 -14.91 -6.15
C THR A 730 33.17 -15.30 -7.61
N SER A 731 32.88 -16.56 -7.97
CA SER A 731 33.02 -17.10 -9.33
C SER A 731 31.95 -16.67 -10.32
N THR A 732 30.82 -16.06 -9.87
CA THR A 732 29.68 -15.74 -10.76
C THR A 732 29.54 -14.28 -11.14
N GLY A 733 30.47 -13.40 -10.79
CA GLY A 733 30.40 -11.98 -11.21
C GLY A 733 29.12 -11.26 -10.79
N LEU A 734 28.47 -11.70 -9.73
CA LEU A 734 27.10 -11.32 -9.32
C LEU A 734 26.92 -9.84 -8.97
N LEU A 735 28.00 -9.06 -8.93
CA LEU A 735 28.00 -7.61 -8.85
C LEU A 735 28.28 -6.94 -10.22
N ILE A 736 28.52 -7.72 -11.29
CA ILE A 736 28.74 -7.18 -12.63
C ILE A 736 27.38 -6.96 -13.31
N PRO A 737 27.16 -5.78 -13.90
CA PRO A 737 25.88 -5.46 -14.55
C PRO A 737 25.71 -6.21 -15.88
N GLY A 738 24.53 -6.74 -16.13
CA GLY A 738 24.02 -6.90 -17.48
C GLY A 738 23.68 -8.30 -17.97
N SER A 739 23.95 -9.40 -17.25
CA SER A 739 23.80 -10.74 -17.83
C SER A 739 22.85 -11.72 -17.12
N ALA A 740 22.33 -11.41 -15.95
CA ALA A 740 21.46 -12.34 -15.22
C ALA A 740 19.98 -12.06 -15.49
N LYS A 741 19.21 -13.10 -15.87
CA LYS A 741 17.74 -13.03 -16.00
C LYS A 741 17.10 -12.70 -14.64
N ASP A 742 15.99 -11.96 -14.63
CA ASP A 742 15.25 -11.59 -13.40
C ASP A 742 14.84 -12.81 -12.55
N SER A 743 14.69 -14.00 -13.14
CA SER A 743 14.42 -15.27 -12.45
C SER A 743 15.55 -15.74 -11.54
N ASP A 744 16.79 -15.68 -12.05
CA ASP A 744 18.00 -16.14 -11.32
C ASP A 744 18.31 -15.17 -10.17
N LEU A 745 17.92 -13.93 -10.39
CA LEU A 745 18.03 -12.85 -9.43
C LEU A 745 17.06 -13.01 -8.25
N ALA A 746 15.82 -13.41 -8.53
CA ALA A 746 14.80 -13.68 -7.51
C ALA A 746 15.18 -14.90 -6.65
N ALA A 747 15.74 -15.95 -7.26
CA ALA A 747 16.25 -17.13 -6.57
C ALA A 747 17.41 -16.75 -5.63
N SER A 748 18.39 -15.96 -6.11
CA SER A 748 19.52 -15.48 -5.30
C SER A 748 19.08 -14.67 -4.09
N ILE A 749 18.10 -13.78 -4.25
CA ILE A 749 17.51 -13.01 -3.14
C ILE A 749 16.82 -13.94 -2.13
N GLY A 750 16.14 -14.97 -2.59
CA GLY A 750 15.51 -15.98 -1.73
C GLY A 750 16.52 -16.70 -0.85
N ILE A 751 17.63 -17.12 -1.42
CA ILE A 751 18.74 -17.80 -0.70
C ILE A 751 19.34 -16.87 0.35
N ILE A 752 19.65 -15.63 0.00
CA ILE A 752 20.24 -14.65 0.94
C ILE A 752 19.28 -14.32 2.08
N LYS A 753 17.99 -14.14 1.78
CA LYS A 753 16.96 -13.96 2.82
C LYS A 753 16.95 -15.10 3.82
N GLY A 754 17.00 -16.34 3.34
CA GLY A 754 17.01 -17.53 4.18
C GLY A 754 18.26 -17.61 5.06
N ARG A 755 19.44 -17.42 4.45
CA ARG A 755 20.74 -17.50 5.15
C ARG A 755 20.89 -16.41 6.20
N LEU A 756 20.60 -15.15 5.84
CA LEU A 756 20.64 -14.02 6.76
C LEU A 756 19.67 -14.23 7.94
N LYS A 757 18.45 -14.68 7.65
CA LYS A 757 17.48 -14.98 8.69
C LYS A 757 17.98 -16.06 9.66
N ASN A 758 18.56 -17.13 9.13
CA ASN A 758 19.11 -18.23 9.94
C ASN A 758 20.30 -17.76 10.79
N LEU A 759 21.19 -16.93 10.25
CA LEU A 759 22.30 -16.33 10.99
C LEU A 759 21.77 -15.48 12.17
N LEU A 760 20.81 -14.59 11.92
CA LEU A 760 20.22 -13.74 12.95
C LEU A 760 19.47 -14.55 14.01
N LEU A 761 18.85 -15.67 13.64
CA LEU A 761 18.23 -16.59 14.58
C LEU A 761 19.27 -17.33 15.42
N SER A 762 20.42 -17.74 14.87
CA SER A 762 21.50 -18.36 15.62
C SER A 762 22.13 -17.39 16.63
N GLN A 763 22.42 -16.15 16.20
CA GLN A 763 22.88 -15.09 17.10
C GLN A 763 21.87 -14.76 18.20
N GLN A 764 20.57 -14.77 17.87
CA GLN A 764 19.49 -14.60 18.82
C GLN A 764 19.44 -15.72 19.86
N SER A 765 19.80 -16.94 19.49
CA SER A 765 19.84 -18.09 20.39
C SER A 765 21.04 -18.05 21.34
N SER A 766 22.21 -17.62 20.86
CA SER A 766 23.47 -17.55 21.63
C SER A 766 23.67 -16.23 22.41
N GLY A 767 22.87 -15.19 22.12
CA GLY A 767 23.03 -13.87 22.74
C GLY A 767 22.71 -13.81 24.22
N ASP A 768 23.27 -12.80 24.91
CA ASP A 768 23.14 -12.52 26.32
C ASP A 768 21.67 -12.47 26.80
N PRO A 769 21.31 -13.20 27.87
CA PRO A 769 19.98 -13.16 28.50
C PRO A 769 19.53 -11.75 28.90
N SER A 770 20.46 -10.85 29.25
CA SER A 770 20.14 -9.48 29.69
C SER A 770 19.56 -8.59 28.52
N THR A 771 19.77 -8.97 27.29
CA THR A 771 19.27 -8.24 26.08
C THR A 771 17.84 -8.62 25.70
N TRP A 772 17.19 -9.53 26.47
CA TRP A 772 15.83 -10.03 26.19
C TRP A 772 14.77 -9.33 27.06
#